data_d55461facc4b544faa27062455c22294
#
_entry.id   d55461facc4b544faa27062455c22294
#
_cell.length_a   1.000
_cell.length_b   1.000
_cell.length_c   1.000
_cell.angle_alpha   90.00
_cell.angle_beta   90.00
_cell.angle_gamma   90.00
#
_symmetry.space_group_name_H-M   'P 1'
#
loop_
_entity.id
_entity.type
_entity.pdbx_description
1 polymer ?
#
loop_
_entity_poly.entity_id
_entity_poly.type
_entity_poly.pdbx_seq_one_letter_code
_entity_poly.pdbx_strand_id
1 'polypeptide(L)'
;MWAISLIISILNMRLNTLTAALLVTLSAYSQTAEMVTPQAISQTQTNYINNRAPLPSNPFIKLPVKSITPRGWVAEMIRRQKEGLCGQLGEISDWLDKEGNAWLETGGSHGWEEVPYWLRGYSNMAYILEDKAMLDETKFWVEAIIKSAQPDGYFGPVNENKDGRRELWANMLALQILQDYYDYSGDERVLQVMKGYFQWELNYPKEKFLRDYWENSRGGDNLLSVIWLYNRTGEAWLLDLCHKIHQCTANWMQESGLPNWHNVNVAECFREPAEYFLVTKDSAALKATYRDYSLIRRIYGQVPGGMFGSDENCRHGYIDPRQGTETCGFAEQMLSDEILMAQTGDVLWMENLEDVAFNSYPAAFTEDMRSLRYLTCPNMVQSDSRNHNPGVDNSGPFFSMNPFSSRCCQHNHSMAWPYYAQNLVLASADGGAAFLIYADCSATLKVGDGHEVTLDEKTTYPFSEDISVTVSGIGKKRTADFPMYFRIPSWTKGAHVTVNGQTVPCRVESGLLRVSATWKDGDAVNLHFPMYLDKRVWALNKNSVSIDYGPLTMSLLIKERREKKDSRATAIGDSHWQKNADPEKWPTTEIYAASPWNYALCSDLEGMEVERKAWPADNYPFSTDSVPLRVKARGAKVEGWGQDETGLCQVLPDIDAPRGELEDITLIPMGAARLRISAFPPLK
;
A
#
# COMPACT_ATOMS: atom_id res chain seq x y z
N MET A 1 58.97 -37.03 -45.77
CA MET A 1 58.91 -35.66 -45.22
C MET A 1 57.61 -34.93 -45.56
N TRP A 2 56.96 -35.13 -46.72
CA TRP A 2 55.72 -34.44 -47.09
C TRP A 2 54.46 -34.83 -46.29
N ALA A 3 54.34 -36.09 -45.83
CA ALA A 3 53.20 -36.59 -45.08
C ALA A 3 53.12 -36.02 -43.62
N ILE A 4 54.26 -35.79 -42.99
CA ILE A 4 54.33 -35.27 -41.60
C ILE A 4 54.00 -33.77 -41.57
N SER A 5 54.40 -33.00 -42.58
CA SER A 5 54.06 -31.58 -42.69
C SER A 5 52.55 -31.31 -42.89
N LEU A 6 51.88 -32.20 -43.61
CA LEU A 6 50.42 -32.10 -43.84
C LEU A 6 49.60 -32.44 -42.58
N ILE A 7 50.07 -33.43 -41.80
CA ILE A 7 49.40 -33.81 -40.53
C ILE A 7 49.54 -32.70 -39.49
N ILE A 8 50.69 -32.07 -39.40
CA ILE A 8 50.92 -30.93 -38.45
C ILE A 8 50.10 -29.72 -38.87
N SER A 9 49.95 -29.44 -40.16
CA SER A 9 49.09 -28.34 -40.67
C SER A 9 47.59 -28.56 -40.39
N ILE A 10 47.11 -29.84 -40.54
CA ILE A 10 45.72 -30.18 -40.23
C ILE A 10 45.43 -30.19 -38.73
N LEU A 11 46.40 -30.63 -37.89
CA LEU A 11 46.28 -30.54 -36.42
C LEU A 11 46.24 -29.09 -35.94
N ASN A 12 47.11 -28.21 -36.48
CA ASN A 12 47.13 -26.79 -36.13
C ASN A 12 45.87 -26.04 -36.59
N MET A 13 45.29 -26.40 -37.75
CA MET A 13 44.01 -25.86 -38.18
C MET A 13 42.84 -26.32 -37.32
N ARG A 14 42.81 -27.57 -36.87
CA ARG A 14 41.81 -28.08 -35.92
C ARG A 14 41.96 -27.52 -34.52
N LEU A 15 43.19 -27.30 -34.05
CA LEU A 15 43.45 -26.65 -32.77
C LEU A 15 43.03 -25.18 -32.78
N ASN A 16 43.35 -24.46 -33.87
CA ASN A 16 42.92 -23.03 -34.03
C ASN A 16 41.40 -22.86 -34.22
N THR A 17 40.72 -23.83 -34.86
CA THR A 17 39.24 -23.83 -34.96
C THR A 17 38.57 -24.20 -33.65
N LEU A 18 39.16 -25.10 -32.81
CA LEU A 18 38.67 -25.39 -31.46
C LEU A 18 38.94 -24.22 -30.51
N THR A 19 40.10 -23.57 -30.60
CA THR A 19 40.40 -22.39 -29.78
C THR A 19 39.53 -21.17 -30.20
N ALA A 20 39.27 -20.97 -31.50
CA ALA A 20 38.36 -19.96 -31.99
C ALA A 20 36.89 -20.27 -31.63
N ALA A 21 36.48 -21.55 -31.67
CA ALA A 21 35.15 -21.98 -31.23
C ALA A 21 34.99 -21.86 -29.69
N LEU A 22 36.05 -22.14 -28.91
CA LEU A 22 36.04 -21.89 -27.45
C LEU A 22 36.13 -20.43 -27.11
N LEU A 23 36.77 -19.59 -27.92
CA LEU A 23 36.83 -18.12 -27.72
C LEU A 23 35.56 -17.41 -28.20
N VAL A 24 34.76 -18.00 -29.08
CA VAL A 24 33.46 -17.45 -29.48
C VAL A 24 32.35 -17.83 -28.49
N THR A 25 32.56 -18.84 -27.63
CA THR A 25 31.61 -19.19 -26.57
C THR A 25 31.94 -18.57 -25.20
N LEU A 26 32.96 -17.74 -25.07
CA LEU A 26 33.38 -17.03 -23.84
C LEU A 26 33.18 -15.51 -23.89
N SER A 27 32.32 -14.99 -24.74
CA SER A 27 31.55 -13.78 -24.40
C SER A 27 30.36 -14.21 -23.53
N ALA A 28 30.65 -14.93 -22.44
CA ALA A 28 29.72 -15.10 -21.35
C ALA A 28 29.36 -13.70 -20.88
N TYR A 29 28.11 -13.30 -21.06
CA TYR A 29 27.54 -12.18 -20.34
C TYR A 29 28.03 -12.21 -18.92
N SER A 30 28.68 -11.14 -18.44
CA SER A 30 29.09 -11.01 -17.04
C SER A 30 27.83 -10.79 -16.21
N GLN A 31 27.05 -11.86 -16.06
CA GLN A 31 25.90 -11.87 -15.18
C GLN A 31 26.35 -12.24 -13.79
N THR A 32 25.99 -11.43 -12.80
CA THR A 32 26.17 -11.77 -11.39
C THR A 32 24.83 -11.76 -10.69
N ALA A 33 24.63 -12.65 -9.73
CA ALA A 33 23.47 -12.64 -8.85
C ALA A 33 23.91 -12.96 -7.43
N GLU A 34 23.44 -12.19 -6.48
CA GLU A 34 23.79 -12.32 -5.06
C GLU A 34 22.65 -11.84 -4.16
N MET A 35 22.53 -12.44 -2.99
CA MET A 35 21.68 -11.91 -1.93
C MET A 35 22.41 -10.75 -1.26
N VAL A 36 21.70 -9.62 -1.08
CA VAL A 36 22.30 -8.40 -0.53
C VAL A 36 21.46 -7.86 0.62
N THR A 37 22.12 -7.09 1.49
CA THR A 37 21.42 -6.27 2.48
C THR A 37 21.17 -4.86 1.90
N PRO A 38 20.10 -4.16 2.30
CA PRO A 38 19.84 -2.80 1.84
C PRO A 38 21.01 -1.84 2.05
N GLN A 39 21.76 -2.02 3.14
CA GLN A 39 22.93 -1.19 3.49
C GLN A 39 24.10 -1.34 2.51
N ALA A 40 24.11 -2.40 1.71
CA ALA A 40 25.12 -2.60 0.66
C ALA A 40 24.84 -1.79 -0.62
N ILE A 41 23.63 -1.21 -0.74
CA ILE A 41 23.21 -0.43 -1.89
C ILE A 41 23.68 1.02 -1.69
N SER A 42 24.78 1.38 -2.32
CA SER A 42 25.40 2.70 -2.16
C SER A 42 24.93 3.68 -3.24
N GLN A 43 24.88 4.96 -2.86
CA GLN A 43 24.52 6.03 -3.78
C GLN A 43 25.63 6.25 -4.81
N THR A 44 25.41 5.85 -6.04
CA THR A 44 26.34 6.09 -7.16
C THR A 44 25.69 6.77 -8.36
N GLN A 45 24.35 6.69 -8.47
CA GLN A 45 23.59 7.28 -9.57
C GLN A 45 23.23 8.76 -9.32
N THR A 46 22.96 9.49 -10.39
CA THR A 46 22.50 10.88 -10.40
C THR A 46 21.22 11.07 -11.23
N ASN A 47 20.61 9.99 -11.70
CA ASN A 47 19.43 10.04 -12.56
C ASN A 47 18.18 10.52 -11.80
N TYR A 48 18.11 10.23 -10.50
CA TYR A 48 16.98 10.55 -9.64
C TYR A 48 17.44 11.22 -8.35
N ILE A 49 16.60 12.11 -7.82
CA ILE A 49 16.85 12.81 -6.57
C ILE A 49 16.69 11.82 -5.41
N ASN A 50 17.79 11.55 -4.71
CA ASN A 50 17.83 10.86 -3.44
C ASN A 50 18.06 11.88 -2.31
N ASN A 51 18.13 11.42 -1.07
CA ASN A 51 18.47 12.27 0.06
C ASN A 51 19.82 12.96 -0.16
N ARG A 52 19.79 14.28 -0.02
CA ARG A 52 20.98 15.14 -0.11
C ARG A 52 21.75 15.11 1.21
N ALA A 53 23.09 15.09 1.15
CA ALA A 53 23.89 15.24 2.34
C ALA A 53 23.51 16.50 3.16
N PRO A 54 23.45 16.42 4.52
CA PRO A 54 23.99 15.37 5.37
C PRO A 54 23.09 14.15 5.58
N LEU A 55 21.87 14.09 5.00
CA LEU A 55 20.99 12.93 5.15
C LEU A 55 21.62 11.67 4.53
N PRO A 56 21.43 10.47 5.12
CA PRO A 56 21.80 9.23 4.47
C PRO A 56 20.93 8.98 3.23
N SER A 57 21.50 8.36 2.19
CA SER A 57 20.76 7.96 1.02
C SER A 57 19.79 6.81 1.34
N ASN A 58 18.62 6.84 0.74
CA ASN A 58 17.74 5.68 0.71
C ASN A 58 18.27 4.64 -0.30
N PRO A 59 18.11 3.34 -0.04
CA PRO A 59 18.48 2.31 -1.01
C PRO A 59 17.60 2.36 -2.27
N PHE A 60 16.32 2.75 -2.13
CA PHE A 60 15.38 2.84 -3.22
C PHE A 60 14.73 4.21 -3.30
N ILE A 61 14.33 4.61 -4.52
CA ILE A 61 13.87 5.95 -4.84
C ILE A 61 12.60 5.83 -5.67
N LYS A 62 11.52 6.52 -5.27
CA LYS A 62 10.28 6.61 -6.05
C LYS A 62 10.58 7.22 -7.43
N LEU A 63 10.06 6.60 -8.47
CA LEU A 63 10.13 7.12 -9.84
C LEU A 63 9.15 8.30 -10.02
N PRO A 64 9.38 9.18 -11.02
CA PRO A 64 8.39 10.18 -11.41
C PRO A 64 7.05 9.55 -11.74
N VAL A 65 5.95 10.23 -11.41
CA VAL A 65 4.58 9.68 -11.46
C VAL A 65 4.12 9.11 -12.81
N LYS A 66 4.77 9.48 -13.90
CA LYS A 66 4.50 8.95 -15.26
C LYS A 66 5.31 7.72 -15.64
N SER A 67 6.26 7.31 -14.81
CA SER A 67 7.21 6.27 -15.17
C SER A 67 6.58 4.89 -15.26
N ILE A 68 5.48 4.65 -14.53
CA ILE A 68 4.87 3.33 -14.40
C ILE A 68 3.45 3.36 -14.98
N THR A 69 3.19 2.44 -15.90
CA THR A 69 1.84 2.15 -16.42
C THR A 69 1.39 0.81 -15.85
N PRO A 70 0.49 0.78 -14.86
CA PRO A 70 -0.05 -0.45 -14.33
C PRO A 70 -0.88 -1.19 -15.38
N ARG A 71 -0.92 -2.52 -15.28
CA ARG A 71 -1.69 -3.42 -16.13
C ARG A 71 -2.47 -4.41 -15.26
N GLY A 72 -3.14 -5.35 -15.89
CA GLY A 72 -3.85 -6.43 -15.20
C GLY A 72 -4.81 -5.92 -14.11
N TRP A 73 -4.78 -6.55 -12.95
CA TRP A 73 -5.73 -6.25 -11.88
C TRP A 73 -5.51 -4.87 -11.21
N VAL A 74 -4.27 -4.36 -11.15
CA VAL A 74 -4.03 -3.01 -10.58
C VAL A 74 -4.63 -1.93 -11.48
N ALA A 75 -4.48 -2.06 -12.81
CA ALA A 75 -5.12 -1.16 -13.76
C ALA A 75 -6.65 -1.21 -13.62
N GLU A 76 -7.21 -2.40 -13.40
CA GLU A 76 -8.66 -2.56 -13.19
C GLU A 76 -9.12 -1.92 -11.88
N MET A 77 -8.34 -2.01 -10.79
CA MET A 77 -8.64 -1.31 -9.54
C MET A 77 -8.71 0.21 -9.74
N ILE A 78 -7.73 0.79 -10.44
CA ILE A 78 -7.68 2.23 -10.75
C ILE A 78 -8.85 2.63 -11.65
N ARG A 79 -9.19 1.80 -12.65
CA ARG A 79 -10.35 2.05 -13.51
C ARG A 79 -11.66 2.05 -12.70
N ARG A 80 -11.84 1.08 -11.80
CA ARG A 80 -13.03 1.03 -10.91
C ARG A 80 -13.09 2.21 -9.95
N GLN A 81 -11.97 2.66 -9.41
CA GLN A 81 -11.93 3.89 -8.61
C GLN A 81 -12.35 5.12 -9.41
N LYS A 82 -11.90 5.24 -10.68
CA LYS A 82 -12.32 6.34 -11.56
C LYS A 82 -13.81 6.32 -11.85
N GLU A 83 -14.38 5.14 -12.12
CA GLU A 83 -15.81 4.97 -12.43
C GLU A 83 -16.69 4.91 -11.17
N GLY A 84 -16.06 4.63 -10.04
CA GLY A 84 -16.66 4.55 -8.73
C GLY A 84 -16.57 5.84 -7.92
N LEU A 85 -16.50 5.66 -6.61
CA LEU A 85 -16.60 6.74 -5.64
C LEU A 85 -15.53 7.81 -5.80
N CYS A 86 -14.27 7.44 -5.98
CA CYS A 86 -13.17 8.43 -6.06
C CYS A 86 -13.35 9.38 -7.26
N GLY A 87 -13.52 8.83 -8.46
CA GLY A 87 -13.63 9.64 -9.69
C GLY A 87 -14.91 10.43 -9.81
N GLN A 88 -15.98 9.98 -9.14
CA GLN A 88 -17.32 10.59 -9.20
C GLN A 88 -17.71 11.31 -7.89
N LEU A 89 -16.79 11.43 -6.94
CA LEU A 89 -17.11 11.98 -5.61
C LEU A 89 -17.62 13.42 -5.67
N GLY A 90 -17.13 14.22 -6.61
CA GLY A 90 -17.61 15.57 -6.85
C GLY A 90 -19.10 15.67 -7.24
N GLU A 91 -19.75 14.56 -7.67
CA GLU A 91 -21.19 14.55 -7.95
C GLU A 91 -22.06 14.43 -6.68
N ILE A 92 -21.48 13.93 -5.59
CA ILE A 92 -22.27 13.55 -4.42
C ILE A 92 -21.82 14.21 -3.11
N SER A 93 -20.55 14.49 -2.92
CA SER A 93 -20.01 15.07 -1.69
C SER A 93 -20.14 16.59 -1.68
N ASP A 94 -20.90 17.11 -0.73
CA ASP A 94 -21.02 18.57 -0.49
C ASP A 94 -19.68 19.17 -0.03
N TRP A 95 -18.80 18.36 0.56
CA TRP A 95 -17.44 18.78 0.94
C TRP A 95 -16.55 19.17 -0.27
N LEU A 96 -16.90 18.69 -1.48
CA LEU A 96 -16.22 19.02 -2.73
C LEU A 96 -16.96 20.06 -3.57
N ASP A 97 -18.10 20.60 -3.07
CA ASP A 97 -18.75 21.72 -3.73
C ASP A 97 -17.79 22.91 -3.81
N LYS A 98 -17.78 23.56 -4.97
CA LYS A 98 -16.88 24.70 -5.24
C LYS A 98 -17.38 26.01 -4.64
N GLU A 99 -18.69 26.18 -4.50
CA GLU A 99 -19.29 27.37 -3.88
C GLU A 99 -19.10 27.32 -2.36
N GLY A 100 -18.45 28.32 -1.80
CA GLY A 100 -18.17 28.39 -0.35
C GLY A 100 -17.08 27.43 0.14
N ASN A 101 -16.28 26.84 -0.75
CA ASN A 101 -15.21 25.95 -0.39
C ASN A 101 -14.02 26.70 0.19
N ALA A 102 -13.48 26.19 1.30
CA ALA A 102 -12.41 26.85 2.04
C ALA A 102 -11.08 27.00 1.25
N TRP A 103 -10.85 26.16 0.25
CA TRP A 103 -9.68 26.25 -0.63
C TRP A 103 -9.84 27.25 -1.78
N LEU A 104 -11.08 27.67 -2.09
CA LEU A 104 -11.41 28.56 -3.21
C LEU A 104 -11.80 29.97 -2.77
N GLU A 105 -12.37 30.10 -1.59
CA GLU A 105 -12.93 31.36 -1.10
C GLU A 105 -12.42 31.70 0.30
N THR A 106 -12.02 32.95 0.50
CA THR A 106 -11.67 33.44 1.85
C THR A 106 -12.91 33.39 2.74
N GLY A 107 -12.83 32.61 3.83
CA GLY A 107 -13.96 32.39 4.73
C GLY A 107 -14.92 31.29 4.29
N GLY A 108 -14.55 30.51 3.28
CA GLY A 108 -15.26 29.27 2.93
C GLY A 108 -15.36 28.34 4.15
N SER A 109 -16.45 27.59 4.23
CA SER A 109 -16.83 26.87 5.45
C SER A 109 -16.73 25.36 5.38
N HIS A 110 -16.39 24.78 4.21
CA HIS A 110 -16.32 23.32 4.01
C HIS A 110 -15.12 22.93 3.12
N GLY A 111 -14.86 21.63 3.05
CA GLY A 111 -13.79 21.06 2.23
C GLY A 111 -12.40 21.23 2.81
N TRP A 112 -12.27 21.57 4.08
CA TRP A 112 -11.00 21.85 4.71
C TRP A 112 -9.99 20.68 4.60
N GLU A 113 -10.32 19.48 5.08
CA GLU A 113 -9.47 18.28 4.94
C GLU A 113 -9.93 17.38 3.79
N GLU A 114 -11.20 17.47 3.40
CA GLU A 114 -11.82 16.55 2.45
C GLU A 114 -11.27 16.75 1.04
N VAL A 115 -11.08 18.00 0.62
CA VAL A 115 -10.49 18.32 -0.68
C VAL A 115 -9.07 17.74 -0.81
N PRO A 116 -8.12 18.01 0.08
CA PRO A 116 -6.79 17.43 -0.07
C PRO A 116 -6.76 15.90 0.16
N TYR A 117 -7.61 15.32 1.00
CA TYR A 117 -7.74 13.88 1.11
C TYR A 117 -8.14 13.23 -0.22
N TRP A 118 -9.19 13.73 -0.83
CA TRP A 118 -9.65 13.24 -2.13
C TRP A 118 -8.64 13.51 -3.24
N LEU A 119 -8.08 14.72 -3.28
CA LEU A 119 -7.23 15.16 -4.38
C LEU A 119 -5.89 14.38 -4.42
N ARG A 120 -5.36 13.87 -3.29
CA ARG A 120 -4.19 12.99 -3.27
C ARG A 120 -4.38 11.79 -4.20
N GLY A 121 -5.51 11.10 -4.07
CA GLY A 121 -5.81 9.94 -4.92
C GLY A 121 -6.27 10.32 -6.31
N TYR A 122 -7.16 11.30 -6.42
CA TYR A 122 -7.72 11.73 -7.70
C TYR A 122 -6.65 12.25 -8.66
N SER A 123 -5.73 13.10 -8.19
CA SER A 123 -4.65 13.64 -9.02
C SER A 123 -3.69 12.55 -9.49
N ASN A 124 -3.30 11.63 -8.62
CA ASN A 124 -2.41 10.53 -8.98
C ASN A 124 -3.07 9.54 -9.94
N MET A 125 -4.36 9.29 -9.79
CA MET A 125 -5.14 8.55 -10.77
C MET A 125 -5.20 9.27 -12.11
N ALA A 126 -5.38 10.61 -12.11
CA ALA A 126 -5.35 11.44 -13.32
C ALA A 126 -4.01 11.34 -14.06
N TYR A 127 -2.90 11.36 -13.32
CA TYR A 127 -1.55 11.24 -13.89
C TYR A 127 -1.27 9.84 -14.46
N ILE A 128 -1.71 8.77 -13.79
CA ILE A 128 -1.55 7.40 -14.27
C ILE A 128 -2.37 7.14 -15.54
N LEU A 129 -3.60 7.62 -15.56
CA LEU A 129 -4.53 7.40 -16.68
C LEU A 129 -4.34 8.39 -17.83
N GLU A 130 -3.62 9.47 -17.60
CA GLU A 130 -3.52 10.64 -18.52
C GLU A 130 -4.91 11.11 -19.00
N ASP A 131 -5.92 11.01 -18.13
CA ASP A 131 -7.29 11.40 -18.44
C ASP A 131 -7.43 12.92 -18.45
N LYS A 132 -7.76 13.47 -19.61
CA LYS A 132 -7.81 14.92 -19.78
C LYS A 132 -8.78 15.62 -18.82
N ALA A 133 -9.96 15.09 -18.59
CA ALA A 133 -10.94 15.72 -17.70
C ALA A 133 -10.46 15.71 -16.25
N MET A 134 -9.89 14.61 -15.81
CA MET A 134 -9.29 14.50 -14.47
C MET A 134 -8.06 15.40 -14.31
N LEU A 135 -7.23 15.52 -15.34
CA LEU A 135 -6.06 16.43 -15.34
C LEU A 135 -6.50 17.89 -15.26
N ASP A 136 -7.56 18.27 -15.99
CA ASP A 136 -8.10 19.64 -15.97
C ASP A 136 -8.68 19.97 -14.57
N GLU A 137 -9.41 19.05 -13.94
CA GLU A 137 -9.94 19.20 -12.58
C GLU A 137 -8.83 19.24 -11.53
N THR A 138 -7.85 18.35 -11.63
CA THR A 138 -6.65 18.37 -10.77
C THR A 138 -5.95 19.72 -10.85
N LYS A 139 -5.73 20.22 -12.07
CA LYS A 139 -5.10 21.53 -12.29
C LYS A 139 -5.91 22.66 -11.66
N PHE A 140 -7.24 22.61 -11.76
CA PHE A 140 -8.10 23.61 -11.14
C PHE A 140 -7.85 23.71 -9.63
N TRP A 141 -7.85 22.58 -8.92
CA TRP A 141 -7.63 22.55 -7.48
C TRP A 141 -6.20 22.90 -7.08
N VAL A 142 -5.20 22.41 -7.80
CA VAL A 142 -3.78 22.75 -7.54
C VAL A 142 -3.51 24.25 -7.75
N GLU A 143 -4.09 24.84 -8.79
CA GLU A 143 -4.00 26.30 -9.01
C GLU A 143 -4.66 27.09 -7.86
N ALA A 144 -5.75 26.59 -7.28
CA ALA A 144 -6.37 27.19 -6.10
C ALA A 144 -5.45 27.11 -4.88
N ILE A 145 -4.85 25.94 -4.63
CA ILE A 145 -3.87 25.74 -3.56
C ILE A 145 -2.69 26.70 -3.72
N ILE A 146 -2.09 26.80 -4.89
CA ILE A 146 -0.97 27.71 -5.18
C ILE A 146 -1.37 29.17 -4.97
N LYS A 147 -2.55 29.56 -5.43
CA LYS A 147 -3.07 30.94 -5.31
C LYS A 147 -3.45 31.33 -3.90
N SER A 148 -3.71 30.37 -3.01
CA SER A 148 -4.04 30.62 -1.61
C SER A 148 -2.83 31.12 -0.80
N ALA A 149 -1.61 31.06 -1.36
CA ALA A 149 -0.39 31.53 -0.72
C ALA A 149 -0.51 33.02 -0.35
N GLN A 150 -0.23 33.34 0.92
CA GLN A 150 -0.32 34.69 1.50
C GLN A 150 1.06 35.35 1.56
N PRO A 151 1.12 36.68 1.68
CA PRO A 151 2.40 37.41 1.73
C PRO A 151 3.32 37.02 2.87
N ASP A 152 2.78 36.48 3.99
CA ASP A 152 3.55 35.98 5.12
C ASP A 152 4.12 34.57 4.93
N GLY A 153 3.72 33.90 3.85
CA GLY A 153 4.13 32.55 3.49
C GLY A 153 3.10 31.46 3.78
N TYR A 154 2.08 31.72 4.62
CA TYR A 154 1.01 30.75 4.84
C TYR A 154 0.24 30.47 3.55
N PHE A 155 -0.30 29.26 3.38
CA PHE A 155 -1.19 28.92 2.27
C PHE A 155 -2.36 28.06 2.78
N GLY A 156 -3.42 28.01 1.98
CA GLY A 156 -4.59 27.20 2.30
C GLY A 156 -5.64 27.91 3.16
N PRO A 157 -6.64 27.16 3.63
CA PRO A 157 -7.73 27.68 4.43
C PRO A 157 -7.23 28.27 5.75
N VAL A 158 -7.79 29.44 6.10
CA VAL A 158 -7.53 30.03 7.40
C VAL A 158 -8.51 29.43 8.40
N ASN A 159 -8.09 28.39 9.08
CA ASN A 159 -8.83 27.75 10.15
C ASN A 159 -8.13 28.04 11.48
N GLU A 160 -8.84 28.76 12.37
CA GLU A 160 -8.31 29.15 13.67
C GLU A 160 -9.11 28.49 14.79
N ASN A 161 -8.41 27.94 15.73
CA ASN A 161 -8.99 27.46 16.98
C ASN A 161 -9.45 28.59 17.88
N LYS A 162 -10.21 28.28 18.94
CA LYS A 162 -10.76 29.23 19.90
C LYS A 162 -9.71 30.12 20.56
N ASP A 163 -8.46 29.70 20.61
CA ASP A 163 -7.31 30.44 21.17
C ASP A 163 -6.45 31.13 20.10
N GLY A 164 -6.93 31.22 18.87
CA GLY A 164 -6.26 31.89 17.74
C GLY A 164 -5.03 31.13 17.22
N ARG A 165 -4.96 29.82 17.42
CA ARG A 165 -3.96 28.97 16.76
C ARG A 165 -4.44 28.58 15.37
N ARG A 166 -3.53 28.54 14.42
CA ARG A 166 -3.77 27.98 13.09
C ARG A 166 -3.83 26.45 13.18
N GLU A 167 -4.77 25.85 12.50
CA GLU A 167 -4.81 24.43 12.30
C GLU A 167 -4.08 24.05 11.01
N LEU A 168 -3.17 23.08 11.09
CA LEU A 168 -2.18 22.82 10.04
C LEU A 168 -2.38 21.45 9.34
N TRP A 169 -3.32 20.64 9.82
CA TRP A 169 -3.48 19.27 9.30
C TRP A 169 -3.76 19.22 7.79
N ALA A 170 -4.73 19.99 7.33
CA ALA A 170 -5.09 19.99 5.90
C ALA A 170 -3.93 20.47 4.99
N ASN A 171 -3.06 21.34 5.50
CA ASN A 171 -1.87 21.79 4.78
C ASN A 171 -0.87 20.66 4.56
N MET A 172 -0.70 19.73 5.54
CA MET A 172 0.19 18.59 5.38
C MET A 172 -0.24 17.69 4.22
N LEU A 173 -1.54 17.47 4.06
CA LEU A 173 -2.11 16.74 2.91
C LEU A 173 -1.89 17.49 1.58
N ALA A 174 -2.11 18.80 1.59
CA ALA A 174 -1.93 19.64 0.40
C ALA A 174 -0.46 19.69 -0.05
N LEU A 175 0.50 19.62 0.88
CA LEU A 175 1.93 19.53 0.56
C LEU A 175 2.26 18.27 -0.24
N GLN A 176 1.63 17.13 0.05
CA GLN A 176 1.82 15.90 -0.73
C GLN A 176 1.29 16.06 -2.16
N ILE A 177 0.11 16.68 -2.32
CA ILE A 177 -0.45 17.00 -3.64
C ILE A 177 0.47 17.90 -4.45
N LEU A 178 1.03 18.94 -3.82
CA LEU A 178 1.98 19.83 -4.47
C LEU A 178 3.25 19.11 -4.91
N GLN A 179 3.75 18.15 -4.13
CA GLN A 179 4.91 17.33 -4.49
C GLN A 179 4.62 16.46 -5.73
N ASP A 180 3.49 15.75 -5.74
CA ASP A 180 3.08 14.91 -6.86
C ASP A 180 2.82 15.75 -8.12
N TYR A 181 2.24 16.94 -7.97
CA TYR A 181 2.05 17.87 -9.09
C TYR A 181 3.38 18.41 -9.63
N TYR A 182 4.34 18.71 -8.77
CA TYR A 182 5.69 19.11 -9.20
C TYR A 182 6.38 17.98 -9.98
N ASP A 183 6.31 16.76 -9.47
CA ASP A 183 6.91 15.60 -10.13
C ASP A 183 6.25 15.29 -11.49
N TYR A 184 4.94 15.62 -11.64
CA TYR A 184 4.22 15.50 -12.91
C TYR A 184 4.52 16.62 -13.90
N SER A 185 4.51 17.88 -13.44
CA SER A 185 4.47 19.08 -14.30
C SER A 185 5.80 19.83 -14.40
N GLY A 186 6.69 19.72 -13.39
CA GLY A 186 7.87 20.54 -13.24
C GLY A 186 7.58 22.01 -12.89
N ASP A 187 6.41 22.31 -12.32
CA ASP A 187 6.01 23.69 -12.01
C ASP A 187 6.77 24.24 -10.79
N GLU A 188 7.76 25.08 -11.04
CA GLU A 188 8.62 25.68 -10.03
C GLU A 188 7.87 26.56 -8.99
N ARG A 189 6.64 27.00 -9.29
CA ARG A 189 5.82 27.73 -8.30
C ARG A 189 5.56 26.91 -7.06
N VAL A 190 5.48 25.59 -7.20
CA VAL A 190 5.34 24.65 -6.07
C VAL A 190 6.47 24.83 -5.07
N LEU A 191 7.73 24.86 -5.54
CA LEU A 191 8.88 25.03 -4.66
C LEU A 191 8.84 26.38 -3.93
N GLN A 192 8.33 27.43 -4.60
CA GLN A 192 8.19 28.76 -3.98
C GLN A 192 7.11 28.77 -2.89
N VAL A 193 5.96 28.17 -3.14
CA VAL A 193 4.87 28.06 -2.16
C VAL A 193 5.34 27.26 -0.94
N MET A 194 5.91 26.07 -1.16
CA MET A 194 6.41 25.22 -0.08
C MET A 194 7.51 25.92 0.73
N LYS A 195 8.44 26.60 0.06
CA LYS A 195 9.49 27.38 0.72
C LYS A 195 8.91 28.48 1.59
N GLY A 196 7.97 29.27 1.07
CA GLY A 196 7.30 30.32 1.84
C GLY A 196 6.59 29.77 3.08
N TYR A 197 5.87 28.67 2.90
CA TYR A 197 5.14 28.01 3.97
C TYR A 197 6.06 27.46 5.06
N PHE A 198 7.14 26.78 4.69
CA PHE A 198 8.09 26.24 5.68
C PHE A 198 8.89 27.34 6.39
N GLN A 199 9.14 28.48 5.75
CA GLN A 199 9.68 29.66 6.45
C GLN A 199 8.67 30.23 7.46
N TRP A 200 7.38 30.26 7.09
CA TRP A 200 6.32 30.64 8.00
C TRP A 200 6.24 29.68 9.19
N GLU A 201 6.24 28.35 8.96
CA GLU A 201 6.26 27.34 10.03
C GLU A 201 7.46 27.47 10.95
N LEU A 202 8.67 27.69 10.39
CA LEU A 202 9.88 27.85 11.17
C LEU A 202 9.78 29.05 12.13
N ASN A 203 9.13 30.14 11.69
CA ASN A 203 8.93 31.36 12.47
C ASN A 203 7.66 31.31 13.34
N TYR A 204 6.73 30.40 13.10
CA TYR A 204 5.51 30.29 13.89
C TYR A 204 5.83 29.95 15.34
N PRO A 205 5.18 30.58 16.36
CA PRO A 205 5.53 30.35 17.75
C PRO A 205 5.47 28.89 18.16
N LYS A 206 6.55 28.38 18.77
CA LYS A 206 6.68 26.96 19.13
C LYS A 206 5.56 26.46 20.05
N GLU A 207 5.09 27.32 20.94
CA GLU A 207 4.00 27.04 21.87
C GLU A 207 2.62 26.91 21.20
N LYS A 208 2.53 27.35 19.94
CA LYS A 208 1.31 27.26 19.11
C LYS A 208 1.41 26.20 18.00
N PHE A 209 2.61 25.72 17.71
CA PHE A 209 2.89 24.86 16.56
C PHE A 209 2.58 23.39 16.87
N LEU A 210 1.82 22.73 16.01
CA LEU A 210 1.40 21.32 16.12
C LEU A 210 0.72 21.00 17.48
N ARG A 211 -0.26 21.80 17.87
CA ARG A 211 -0.93 21.65 19.18
C ARG A 211 -2.32 21.04 19.12
N ASP A 212 -2.94 21.04 17.95
CA ASP A 212 -4.22 20.39 17.78
C ASP A 212 -4.09 18.88 17.58
N TYR A 213 -5.15 18.16 17.85
CA TYR A 213 -5.13 16.71 17.99
C TYR A 213 -4.55 16.00 16.74
N TRP A 214 -5.03 16.39 15.55
CA TRP A 214 -4.61 15.75 14.31
C TRP A 214 -3.18 16.12 13.93
N GLU A 215 -2.88 17.41 13.87
CA GLU A 215 -1.54 17.89 13.49
C GLU A 215 -0.46 17.47 14.49
N ASN A 216 -0.80 17.41 15.80
CA ASN A 216 0.14 16.94 16.81
C ASN A 216 0.49 15.47 16.59
N SER A 217 -0.49 14.63 16.32
CA SER A 217 -0.26 13.21 16.09
C SER A 217 0.47 12.94 14.78
N ARG A 218 0.25 13.78 13.74
CA ARG A 218 0.61 13.54 12.33
C ARG A 218 1.76 14.41 11.81
N GLY A 219 2.58 14.95 12.69
CA GLY A 219 3.73 15.78 12.28
C GLY A 219 4.76 15.09 11.39
N GLY A 220 4.74 13.74 11.30
CA GLY A 220 5.55 12.97 10.36
C GLY A 220 5.25 13.32 8.90
N ASP A 221 3.99 13.52 8.51
CA ASP A 221 3.64 13.92 7.14
C ASP A 221 4.24 15.27 6.76
N ASN A 222 4.28 16.20 7.73
CA ASN A 222 4.96 17.47 7.53
C ASN A 222 6.47 17.32 7.43
N LEU A 223 7.07 16.50 8.31
CA LEU A 223 8.50 16.21 8.32
C LEU A 223 8.98 15.64 6.97
N LEU A 224 8.24 14.68 6.43
CA LEU A 224 8.52 14.08 5.13
C LEU A 224 8.52 15.14 4.01
N SER A 225 7.54 16.05 4.04
CA SER A 225 7.40 17.15 3.07
C SER A 225 8.56 18.15 3.14
N VAL A 226 9.05 18.46 4.36
CA VAL A 226 10.23 19.30 4.56
C VAL A 226 11.50 18.64 4.01
N ILE A 227 11.68 17.33 4.26
CA ILE A 227 12.81 16.55 3.71
C ILE A 227 12.74 16.53 2.19
N TRP A 228 11.56 16.36 1.60
CA TRP A 228 11.38 16.39 0.15
C TRP A 228 11.86 17.72 -0.47
N LEU A 229 11.51 18.87 0.15
CA LEU A 229 11.97 20.18 -0.32
C LEU A 229 13.46 20.37 -0.09
N TYR A 230 14.00 19.91 1.05
CA TYR A 230 15.44 19.94 1.32
C TYR A 230 16.24 19.22 0.23
N ASN A 231 15.80 18.04 -0.16
CA ASN A 231 16.47 17.24 -1.19
C ASN A 231 16.54 17.97 -2.54
N ARG A 232 15.60 18.84 -2.85
CA ARG A 232 15.55 19.62 -4.09
C ARG A 232 16.31 20.94 -4.02
N THR A 233 16.19 21.65 -2.92
CA THR A 233 16.76 23.00 -2.77
C THR A 233 18.12 23.04 -2.07
N GLY A 234 18.37 22.13 -1.12
CA GLY A 234 19.58 22.10 -0.30
C GLY A 234 19.64 23.22 0.75
N GLU A 235 18.53 23.88 1.05
CA GLU A 235 18.49 24.97 2.03
C GLU A 235 18.57 24.45 3.46
N ALA A 236 19.71 24.69 4.13
CA ALA A 236 20.05 24.11 5.43
C ALA A 236 19.03 24.42 6.54
N TRP A 237 18.36 25.56 6.51
CA TRP A 237 17.35 25.94 7.52
C TRP A 237 16.14 24.99 7.55
N LEU A 238 15.90 24.23 6.47
CA LEU A 238 14.86 23.19 6.45
C LEU A 238 15.16 22.07 7.45
N LEU A 239 16.42 21.78 7.73
CA LEU A 239 16.80 20.82 8.77
C LEU A 239 16.49 21.32 10.17
N ASP A 240 16.59 22.65 10.39
CA ASP A 240 16.16 23.27 11.67
C ASP A 240 14.64 23.12 11.85
N LEU A 241 13.87 23.23 10.76
CA LEU A 241 12.42 22.97 10.79
C LEU A 241 12.12 21.50 11.08
N CYS A 242 12.88 20.55 10.52
CA CYS A 242 12.73 19.13 10.87
C CYS A 242 12.88 18.90 12.38
N HIS A 243 13.89 19.51 13.01
CA HIS A 243 14.08 19.45 14.46
C HIS A 243 12.90 20.08 15.23
N LYS A 244 12.37 21.19 14.75
CA LYS A 244 11.21 21.85 15.37
C LYS A 244 9.95 20.98 15.28
N ILE A 245 9.67 20.36 14.12
CA ILE A 245 8.53 19.45 13.93
C ILE A 245 8.64 18.29 14.92
N HIS A 246 9.77 17.58 14.94
CA HIS A 246 9.99 16.45 15.84
C HIS A 246 9.80 16.84 17.32
N GLN A 247 10.23 18.03 17.72
CA GLN A 247 10.06 18.50 19.10
C GLN A 247 8.63 18.91 19.45
N CYS A 248 7.78 19.19 18.47
CA CYS A 248 6.42 19.68 18.67
C CYS A 248 5.35 18.64 18.39
N THR A 249 5.64 17.64 17.58
CA THR A 249 4.73 16.50 17.32
C THR A 249 4.62 15.58 18.53
N ALA A 250 3.67 14.66 18.52
CA ALA A 250 3.55 13.60 19.52
C ALA A 250 4.85 12.78 19.61
N ASN A 251 5.23 12.37 20.80
CA ASN A 251 6.51 11.70 21.02
C ASN A 251 6.43 10.21 20.62
N TRP A 252 6.56 9.92 19.32
CA TRP A 252 6.64 8.55 18.79
C TRP A 252 7.93 7.81 19.18
N MET A 253 8.90 8.50 19.81
CA MET A 253 10.11 7.88 20.36
C MET A 253 9.96 7.46 21.83
N GLN A 254 8.83 7.71 22.50
CA GLN A 254 8.63 7.32 23.90
C GLN A 254 8.73 5.80 24.08
N GLU A 255 9.29 5.35 25.22
CA GLU A 255 9.49 3.93 25.50
C GLU A 255 8.25 3.24 26.08
N SER A 256 7.36 3.98 26.71
CA SER A 256 6.21 3.44 27.45
C SER A 256 4.90 3.53 26.65
N GLY A 257 4.77 2.71 25.63
CA GLY A 257 3.55 2.66 24.80
C GLY A 257 3.60 3.66 23.62
N LEU A 258 2.46 3.86 22.97
CA LEU A 258 2.32 4.81 21.87
C LEU A 258 1.80 6.16 22.39
N PRO A 259 2.14 7.28 21.75
CA PRO A 259 1.63 8.60 22.15
C PRO A 259 0.16 8.80 21.78
N ASN A 260 -0.34 8.01 20.84
CA ASN A 260 -1.72 8.01 20.36
C ASN A 260 -2.16 6.59 19.98
N TRP A 261 -3.44 6.28 20.15
CA TRP A 261 -4.02 4.96 19.91
C TRP A 261 -5.12 4.98 18.85
N HIS A 262 -5.38 6.13 18.24
CA HIS A 262 -6.28 6.23 17.10
C HIS A 262 -5.70 5.51 15.90
N ASN A 263 -6.49 4.69 15.21
CA ASN A 263 -6.05 3.82 14.12
C ASN A 263 -5.25 4.57 13.06
N VAL A 264 -5.82 5.64 12.51
CA VAL A 264 -5.21 6.41 11.43
C VAL A 264 -3.96 7.15 11.91
N ASN A 265 -3.98 7.73 13.13
CA ASN A 265 -2.80 8.38 13.68
C ASN A 265 -1.63 7.42 13.86
N VAL A 266 -1.91 6.18 14.27
CA VAL A 266 -0.87 5.13 14.35
C VAL A 266 -0.38 4.78 12.93
N ALA A 267 -1.29 4.48 12.02
CA ALA A 267 -0.96 4.06 10.65
C ALA A 267 -0.15 5.12 9.89
N GLU A 268 -0.43 6.41 10.11
CA GLU A 268 0.29 7.51 9.47
C GLU A 268 1.64 7.80 10.10
N CYS A 269 1.75 7.72 11.43
CA CYS A 269 2.86 8.39 12.11
C CYS A 269 3.73 7.52 13.02
N PHE A 270 3.50 6.20 13.11
CA PHE A 270 4.50 5.31 13.74
C PHE A 270 5.85 5.37 12.99
N ARG A 271 5.87 5.86 11.74
CA ARG A 271 7.07 6.02 10.91
C ARG A 271 7.83 7.31 11.15
N GLU A 272 7.26 8.31 11.85
CA GLU A 272 7.92 9.61 12.09
C GLU A 272 9.35 9.47 12.64
N PRO A 273 9.64 8.58 13.61
CA PRO A 273 11.00 8.40 14.07
C PRO A 273 11.97 7.90 12.98
N ALA A 274 11.51 7.06 12.04
CA ALA A 274 12.34 6.64 10.91
C ALA A 274 12.64 7.80 9.94
N GLU A 275 11.70 8.71 9.73
CA GLU A 275 11.92 9.93 8.96
C GLU A 275 12.92 10.87 9.68
N TYR A 276 12.76 11.03 10.99
CA TYR A 276 13.69 11.83 11.79
C TYR A 276 15.10 11.22 11.87
N PHE A 277 15.21 9.90 11.79
CA PHE A 277 16.50 9.21 11.63
C PHE A 277 17.29 9.74 10.42
N LEU A 278 16.65 10.09 9.31
CA LEU A 278 17.35 10.66 8.16
C LEU A 278 18.07 11.96 8.52
N VAL A 279 17.50 12.77 9.41
CA VAL A 279 18.09 14.05 9.85
C VAL A 279 19.21 13.82 10.86
N THR A 280 18.98 12.95 11.85
CA THR A 280 19.90 12.77 13.00
C THR A 280 20.92 11.68 12.83
N LYS A 281 20.61 10.66 12.03
CA LYS A 281 21.36 9.37 11.92
C LYS A 281 21.41 8.59 13.25
N ASP A 282 20.58 8.95 14.22
CA ASP A 282 20.46 8.24 15.47
C ASP A 282 19.65 6.95 15.28
N SER A 283 20.31 5.81 15.40
CA SER A 283 19.65 4.51 15.25
C SER A 283 18.56 4.24 16.29
N ALA A 284 18.51 5.00 17.40
CA ALA A 284 17.43 4.90 18.37
C ALA A 284 16.09 5.36 17.75
N ALA A 285 16.11 6.37 16.89
CA ALA A 285 14.94 6.84 16.18
C ALA A 285 14.40 5.74 15.23
N LEU A 286 15.25 5.16 14.39
CA LEU A 286 14.80 4.07 13.52
C LEU A 286 14.26 2.88 14.31
N LYS A 287 14.90 2.50 15.41
CA LYS A 287 14.41 1.41 16.30
C LYS A 287 13.07 1.73 16.93
N ALA A 288 12.75 3.00 17.18
CA ALA A 288 11.46 3.39 17.72
C ALA A 288 10.31 3.05 16.75
N THR A 289 10.45 3.32 15.47
CA THR A 289 9.48 2.91 14.45
C THR A 289 9.19 1.40 14.48
N TYR A 290 10.22 0.56 14.51
CA TYR A 290 10.02 -0.89 14.60
C TYR A 290 9.41 -1.33 15.93
N ARG A 291 9.77 -0.68 17.03
CA ARG A 291 9.16 -0.93 18.35
C ARG A 291 7.68 -0.60 18.35
N ASP A 292 7.30 0.55 17.83
CA ASP A 292 5.92 1.03 17.81
C ASP A 292 5.03 0.14 16.94
N TYR A 293 5.51 -0.23 15.74
CA TYR A 293 4.85 -1.21 14.90
C TYR A 293 4.72 -2.58 15.59
N SER A 294 5.80 -3.08 16.18
CA SER A 294 5.79 -4.36 16.90
C SER A 294 4.85 -4.33 18.10
N LEU A 295 4.76 -3.21 18.81
CA LEU A 295 3.87 -3.04 19.94
C LEU A 295 2.41 -3.13 19.54
N ILE A 296 1.99 -2.36 18.53
CA ILE A 296 0.61 -2.37 18.06
C ILE A 296 0.21 -3.73 17.50
N ARG A 297 1.09 -4.35 16.71
CA ARG A 297 0.85 -5.70 16.13
C ARG A 297 0.77 -6.77 17.21
N ARG A 298 1.61 -6.72 18.23
CA ARG A 298 1.61 -7.69 19.32
C ARG A 298 0.33 -7.65 20.17
N ILE A 299 -0.24 -6.47 20.40
CA ILE A 299 -1.42 -6.31 21.25
C ILE A 299 -2.71 -6.44 20.42
N TYR A 300 -2.86 -5.62 19.39
CA TYR A 300 -4.11 -5.43 18.63
C TYR A 300 -4.07 -6.04 17.23
N GLY A 301 -2.89 -6.37 16.72
CA GLY A 301 -2.70 -7.04 15.44
C GLY A 301 -2.69 -8.57 15.51
N GLN A 302 -3.30 -9.16 16.53
CA GLN A 302 -3.46 -10.62 16.68
C GLN A 302 -4.65 -11.13 15.86
N VAL A 303 -4.70 -10.69 14.61
CA VAL A 303 -5.72 -11.01 13.61
C VAL A 303 -5.08 -11.05 12.23
N PRO A 304 -5.64 -11.80 11.26
CA PRO A 304 -5.13 -11.82 9.88
C PRO A 304 -5.43 -10.52 9.13
N GLY A 305 -4.68 -10.27 8.04
CA GLY A 305 -4.91 -9.17 7.10
C GLY A 305 -4.05 -7.94 7.30
N GLY A 306 -2.90 -8.05 7.97
CA GLY A 306 -1.86 -7.00 8.00
C GLY A 306 -2.11 -5.82 8.91
N MET A 307 -3.30 -5.71 9.51
CA MET A 307 -3.71 -4.57 10.33
C MET A 307 -3.87 -4.94 11.82
N PHE A 308 -4.38 -4.00 12.57
CA PHE A 308 -4.72 -4.12 13.98
C PHE A 308 -6.15 -3.61 14.22
N GLY A 309 -6.88 -4.31 15.09
CA GLY A 309 -8.24 -3.92 15.46
C GLY A 309 -8.25 -2.67 16.33
N SER A 310 -9.09 -1.72 15.99
CA SER A 310 -9.14 -0.44 16.70
C SER A 310 -10.54 0.15 16.83
N ASP A 311 -11.47 -0.22 15.97
CA ASP A 311 -12.80 0.43 15.93
C ASP A 311 -12.68 1.97 16.02
N GLU A 312 -11.76 2.58 15.29
CA GLU A 312 -11.25 3.94 15.38
C GLU A 312 -10.15 4.11 16.45
N ASN A 313 -10.31 3.62 17.66
CA ASN A 313 -9.28 3.67 18.70
C ASN A 313 -8.96 2.27 19.24
N CYS A 314 -7.67 1.95 19.39
CA CYS A 314 -7.24 0.75 20.09
C CYS A 314 -7.60 0.85 21.58
N ARG A 315 -8.31 -0.13 22.09
CA ARG A 315 -8.85 -0.11 23.46
C ARG A 315 -8.52 -1.39 24.21
N HIS A 316 -8.14 -1.23 25.47
CA HIS A 316 -7.84 -2.36 26.33
C HIS A 316 -9.01 -3.34 26.42
N GLY A 317 -8.76 -4.62 26.21
CA GLY A 317 -9.76 -5.68 26.22
C GLY A 317 -10.47 -5.94 24.89
N TYR A 318 -10.28 -5.08 23.88
CA TYR A 318 -10.89 -5.22 22.55
C TYR A 318 -9.82 -5.62 21.53
N ILE A 319 -9.54 -6.91 21.45
CA ILE A 319 -8.48 -7.48 20.60
C ILE A 319 -8.98 -8.60 19.69
N ASP A 320 -10.24 -8.98 19.77
CA ASP A 320 -10.79 -10.12 19.03
C ASP A 320 -11.08 -9.79 17.55
N PRO A 321 -11.26 -10.80 16.68
CA PRO A 321 -11.42 -10.61 15.24
C PRO A 321 -12.71 -9.89 14.80
N ARG A 322 -13.62 -9.55 15.72
CA ARG A 322 -14.81 -8.73 15.42
C ARG A 322 -14.49 -7.25 15.43
N GLN A 323 -13.36 -6.87 16.02
CA GLN A 323 -12.94 -5.48 16.06
C GLN A 323 -12.59 -5.00 14.65
N GLY A 324 -13.17 -3.88 14.25
CA GLY A 324 -13.00 -3.30 12.94
C GLY A 324 -11.69 -2.52 12.80
N THR A 325 -11.34 -2.27 11.57
CA THR A 325 -10.27 -1.33 11.18
C THR A 325 -10.88 -0.31 10.25
N GLU A 326 -10.55 0.96 10.49
CA GLU A 326 -10.99 2.08 9.68
C GLU A 326 -10.39 2.02 8.26
N THR A 327 -11.17 2.34 7.24
CA THR A 327 -10.70 2.31 5.84
C THR A 327 -9.57 3.31 5.59
N CYS A 328 -9.57 4.48 6.26
CA CYS A 328 -8.41 5.38 6.25
C CYS A 328 -7.15 4.68 6.77
N GLY A 329 -7.27 3.91 7.85
CA GLY A 329 -6.15 3.19 8.42
C GLY A 329 -5.51 2.19 7.46
N PHE A 330 -6.30 1.51 6.61
CA PHE A 330 -5.74 0.65 5.55
C PHE A 330 -4.93 1.48 4.55
N ALA A 331 -5.49 2.59 4.06
CA ALA A 331 -4.84 3.43 3.06
C ALA A 331 -3.55 4.06 3.59
N GLU A 332 -3.57 4.61 4.81
CA GLU A 332 -2.39 5.24 5.42
C GLU A 332 -1.33 4.23 5.86
N GLN A 333 -1.73 3.01 6.27
CA GLN A 333 -0.76 1.95 6.54
C GLN A 333 -0.03 1.54 5.26
N MET A 334 -0.75 1.40 4.13
CA MET A 334 -0.13 1.11 2.84
C MET A 334 0.89 2.19 2.47
N LEU A 335 0.54 3.47 2.60
CA LEU A 335 1.47 4.58 2.33
C LEU A 335 2.70 4.55 3.25
N SER A 336 2.50 4.30 4.54
CA SER A 336 3.60 4.19 5.50
C SER A 336 4.55 3.04 5.16
N ASP A 337 4.01 1.89 4.78
CA ASP A 337 4.79 0.73 4.36
C ASP A 337 5.57 1.02 3.05
N GLU A 338 4.98 1.74 2.09
CA GLU A 338 5.65 2.18 0.86
C GLU A 338 6.83 3.13 1.13
N ILE A 339 6.66 4.08 2.04
CA ILE A 339 7.72 5.01 2.46
C ILE A 339 8.86 4.25 3.15
N LEU A 340 8.52 3.38 4.11
CA LEU A 340 9.51 2.59 4.86
C LEU A 340 10.21 1.55 3.98
N MET A 341 9.51 0.94 3.02
CA MET A 341 10.08 0.05 2.01
C MET A 341 11.17 0.76 1.20
N ALA A 342 10.89 1.95 0.70
CA ALA A 342 11.85 2.74 -0.07
C ALA A 342 13.03 3.21 0.80
N GLN A 343 12.76 3.64 2.03
CA GLN A 343 13.76 4.18 2.95
C GLN A 343 14.69 3.11 3.51
N THR A 344 14.17 1.94 3.86
CA THR A 344 14.91 0.92 4.60
C THR A 344 15.30 -0.29 3.74
N GLY A 345 14.53 -0.61 2.71
CA GLY A 345 14.67 -1.83 1.93
C GLY A 345 14.31 -3.11 2.72
N ASP A 346 13.64 -2.97 3.87
CA ASP A 346 13.29 -4.11 4.72
C ASP A 346 12.06 -4.84 4.20
N VAL A 347 12.17 -6.15 4.04
CA VAL A 347 11.11 -7.04 3.56
C VAL A 347 9.86 -7.00 4.45
N LEU A 348 10.00 -6.68 5.73
CA LEU A 348 8.89 -6.53 6.67
C LEU A 348 7.82 -5.57 6.12
N TRP A 349 8.24 -4.40 5.63
CA TRP A 349 7.32 -3.37 5.13
C TRP A 349 6.67 -3.78 3.81
N MET A 350 7.43 -4.46 2.95
CA MET A 350 6.93 -4.99 1.67
C MET A 350 5.83 -6.05 1.90
N GLU A 351 6.06 -6.95 2.86
CA GLU A 351 5.11 -8.02 3.18
C GLU A 351 3.88 -7.50 3.93
N ASN A 352 4.04 -6.51 4.82
CA ASN A 352 2.88 -5.89 5.46
C ASN A 352 2.02 -5.10 4.48
N LEU A 353 2.65 -4.35 3.57
CA LEU A 353 1.95 -3.68 2.46
C LEU A 353 1.08 -4.66 1.68
N GLU A 354 1.64 -5.81 1.28
CA GLU A 354 0.91 -6.83 0.54
C GLU A 354 -0.20 -7.50 1.39
N ASP A 355 0.06 -7.76 2.68
CA ASP A 355 -0.96 -8.35 3.58
C ASP A 355 -2.18 -7.43 3.68
N VAL A 356 -1.98 -6.10 3.80
CA VAL A 356 -3.08 -5.11 3.80
C VAL A 356 -3.75 -5.03 2.43
N ALA A 357 -2.96 -4.84 1.37
CA ALA A 357 -3.44 -4.61 0.00
C ALA A 357 -4.23 -5.80 -0.56
N PHE A 358 -3.85 -7.03 -0.23
CA PHE A 358 -4.50 -8.23 -0.79
C PHE A 358 -5.60 -8.80 0.10
N ASN A 359 -5.54 -8.62 1.40
CA ASN A 359 -6.42 -9.31 2.33
C ASN A 359 -7.44 -8.38 3.00
N SER A 360 -7.07 -7.16 3.38
CA SER A 360 -7.96 -6.26 4.11
C SER A 360 -8.62 -5.21 3.24
N TYR A 361 -7.86 -4.44 2.51
CA TYR A 361 -8.33 -3.24 1.81
C TYR A 361 -9.38 -3.50 0.72
N PRO A 362 -9.26 -4.51 -0.19
CA PRO A 362 -10.24 -4.70 -1.27
C PRO A 362 -11.64 -5.00 -0.77
N ALA A 363 -11.78 -5.69 0.34
CA ALA A 363 -13.07 -6.07 0.88
C ALA A 363 -13.80 -4.94 1.66
N ALA A 364 -13.15 -3.79 1.85
CA ALA A 364 -13.80 -2.61 2.41
C ALA A 364 -14.78 -1.94 1.43
N PHE A 365 -14.75 -2.34 0.15
CA PHE A 365 -15.53 -1.73 -0.93
C PHE A 365 -16.51 -2.73 -1.56
N THR A 366 -17.57 -2.19 -2.18
CA THR A 366 -18.32 -2.94 -3.21
C THR A 366 -17.39 -3.22 -4.41
N GLU A 367 -17.72 -4.23 -5.21
CA GLU A 367 -16.88 -4.65 -6.34
C GLU A 367 -16.71 -3.54 -7.41
N ASP A 368 -17.72 -2.67 -7.54
CA ASP A 368 -17.69 -1.51 -8.44
C ASP A 368 -17.07 -0.24 -7.81
N MET A 369 -16.58 -0.36 -6.55
CA MET A 369 -16.03 0.75 -5.77
C MET A 369 -16.92 1.98 -5.64
N ARG A 370 -18.25 1.78 -5.67
CA ARG A 370 -19.24 2.85 -5.49
C ARG A 370 -19.66 3.07 -4.04
N SER A 371 -19.31 2.15 -3.16
CA SER A 371 -19.57 2.21 -1.73
C SER A 371 -18.43 1.64 -0.94
N LEU A 372 -18.23 2.11 0.27
CA LEU A 372 -17.22 1.61 1.20
C LEU A 372 -17.78 1.48 2.62
N ARG A 373 -17.13 0.67 3.42
CA ARG A 373 -17.33 0.63 4.87
C ARG A 373 -16.43 1.64 5.56
N TYR A 374 -16.91 2.18 6.65
CA TYR A 374 -16.02 2.86 7.59
C TYR A 374 -15.12 1.86 8.30
N LEU A 375 -15.71 0.83 8.92
CA LEU A 375 -15.00 -0.22 9.63
C LEU A 375 -15.15 -1.58 8.94
N THR A 376 -14.08 -2.33 8.86
CA THR A 376 -14.05 -3.71 8.34
C THR A 376 -13.28 -4.63 9.28
N CYS A 377 -13.89 -5.75 9.69
CA CYS A 377 -13.27 -6.72 10.60
C CYS A 377 -12.88 -8.02 9.92
N PRO A 378 -11.88 -8.76 10.47
CA PRO A 378 -11.50 -10.09 9.99
C PRO A 378 -12.60 -11.15 10.09
N ASN A 379 -13.48 -11.03 11.09
CA ASN A 379 -14.67 -11.86 11.23
C ASN A 379 -15.92 -10.95 11.17
N MET A 380 -16.63 -11.02 10.06
CA MET A 380 -17.81 -10.20 9.77
C MET A 380 -18.85 -11.04 9.06
N VAL A 381 -20.00 -11.24 9.68
CA VAL A 381 -21.07 -12.11 9.16
C VAL A 381 -22.29 -11.32 8.73
N GLN A 382 -22.28 -10.02 8.93
CA GLN A 382 -23.31 -9.08 8.52
C GLN A 382 -22.72 -7.69 8.31
N SER A 383 -23.21 -6.98 7.30
CA SER A 383 -22.81 -5.65 6.90
C SER A 383 -24.04 -4.86 6.53
N ASP A 384 -24.57 -4.11 7.48
CA ASP A 384 -25.78 -3.31 7.30
C ASP A 384 -25.70 -1.98 8.07
N SER A 385 -26.77 -1.18 7.97
CA SER A 385 -26.85 0.16 8.56
C SER A 385 -27.22 0.18 10.05
N ARG A 386 -27.33 -0.97 10.72
CA ARG A 386 -27.53 -1.01 12.16
C ARG A 386 -26.29 -0.50 12.89
N ASN A 387 -26.51 -0.01 14.10
CA ASN A 387 -25.44 0.24 15.03
C ASN A 387 -24.95 -1.12 15.57
N HIS A 388 -23.80 -1.59 15.09
CA HIS A 388 -23.21 -2.85 15.52
C HIS A 388 -22.43 -2.73 16.82
N ASN A 389 -22.24 -1.55 17.35
CA ASN A 389 -21.57 -1.20 18.61
C ASN A 389 -20.93 -2.38 19.38
N PRO A 390 -19.83 -2.95 18.89
CA PRO A 390 -19.13 -4.03 19.62
C PRO A 390 -18.18 -3.45 20.66
N GLY A 391 -18.62 -2.40 21.35
CA GLY A 391 -17.80 -1.61 22.22
C GLY A 391 -16.98 -0.54 21.49
N VAL A 392 -17.41 -0.04 20.32
CA VAL A 392 -16.83 1.15 19.66
C VAL A 392 -17.14 2.40 20.47
N ASP A 393 -16.20 3.35 20.45
CA ASP A 393 -16.41 4.65 21.08
C ASP A 393 -17.48 5.46 20.35
N ASN A 394 -17.56 5.26 19.03
CA ASN A 394 -18.55 5.87 18.16
C ASN A 394 -19.68 4.89 17.86
N SER A 395 -20.92 5.36 17.88
CA SER A 395 -22.09 4.58 17.46
C SER A 395 -22.61 5.07 16.12
N GLY A 396 -22.90 4.12 15.22
CA GLY A 396 -23.42 4.45 13.91
C GLY A 396 -23.40 3.25 12.93
N PRO A 397 -23.77 3.47 11.68
CA PRO A 397 -23.83 2.45 10.64
C PRO A 397 -22.46 2.13 10.04
N PHE A 398 -21.43 1.95 10.87
CA PHE A 398 -20.02 1.90 10.44
C PHE A 398 -19.63 0.66 9.62
N PHE A 399 -20.42 -0.41 9.71
CA PHE A 399 -20.20 -1.62 8.93
C PHE A 399 -21.04 -1.67 7.65
N SER A 400 -21.78 -0.62 7.34
CA SER A 400 -22.56 -0.50 6.11
C SER A 400 -21.67 -0.20 4.91
N MET A 401 -21.93 -0.81 3.76
CA MET A 401 -21.36 -0.40 2.48
C MET A 401 -22.15 0.78 1.92
N ASN A 402 -21.74 1.98 2.28
CA ASN A 402 -22.44 3.22 1.96
C ASN A 402 -21.52 4.18 1.18
N PRO A 403 -21.99 4.80 0.07
CA PRO A 403 -21.25 5.87 -0.58
C PRO A 403 -21.04 7.09 0.33
N PHE A 404 -21.90 7.26 1.35
CA PHE A 404 -21.81 8.31 2.38
C PHE A 404 -21.31 7.74 3.71
N SER A 405 -20.16 7.10 3.66
CA SER A 405 -19.37 6.73 4.81
C SER A 405 -18.86 7.99 5.55
N SER A 406 -18.12 7.83 6.64
CA SER A 406 -17.51 8.99 7.31
C SER A 406 -16.72 9.84 6.33
N ARG A 407 -16.79 11.15 6.49
CA ARG A 407 -16.19 12.14 5.57
C ARG A 407 -14.71 11.87 5.31
N CYS A 408 -13.93 11.49 6.32
CA CYS A 408 -12.52 11.17 6.13
C CYS A 408 -12.33 9.97 5.19
N CYS A 409 -12.94 8.80 5.46
CA CYS A 409 -12.79 7.61 4.64
C CYS A 409 -13.38 7.76 3.25
N GLN A 410 -14.51 8.48 3.13
CA GLN A 410 -15.13 8.77 1.84
C GLN A 410 -14.15 9.49 0.88
N HIS A 411 -13.27 10.33 1.40
CA HIS A 411 -12.31 11.11 0.61
C HIS A 411 -10.93 10.47 0.58
N ASN A 412 -10.42 10.00 1.73
CA ASN A 412 -9.05 9.53 1.88
C ASN A 412 -8.75 8.18 1.19
N HIS A 413 -9.74 7.28 1.07
CA HIS A 413 -9.53 5.97 0.45
C HIS A 413 -8.90 6.04 -0.94
N SER A 414 -9.05 7.17 -1.61
CA SER A 414 -8.72 7.33 -3.03
C SER A 414 -7.24 7.12 -3.36
N MET A 415 -6.33 7.34 -2.42
CA MET A 415 -4.89 7.36 -2.68
C MET A 415 -4.23 5.98 -2.75
N ALA A 416 -4.77 4.96 -2.08
CA ALA A 416 -4.06 3.70 -1.86
C ALA A 416 -3.64 3.00 -3.16
N TRP A 417 -4.54 2.76 -4.09
CA TRP A 417 -4.18 2.08 -5.34
C TRP A 417 -3.31 2.91 -6.29
N PRO A 418 -3.52 4.22 -6.47
CA PRO A 418 -2.60 5.05 -7.25
C PRO A 418 -1.18 5.04 -6.69
N TYR A 419 -0.99 5.18 -5.37
CA TYR A 419 0.34 5.12 -4.76
C TYR A 419 0.93 3.71 -4.85
N TYR A 420 0.16 2.65 -4.60
CA TYR A 420 0.60 1.28 -4.82
C TYR A 420 1.13 1.06 -6.25
N ALA A 421 0.39 1.53 -7.26
CA ALA A 421 0.80 1.43 -8.65
C ALA A 421 2.12 2.18 -8.95
N GLN A 422 2.33 3.35 -8.32
CA GLN A 422 3.55 4.14 -8.48
C GLN A 422 4.76 3.57 -7.74
N ASN A 423 4.57 2.60 -6.85
CA ASN A 423 5.62 1.92 -6.12
C ASN A 423 5.93 0.50 -6.62
N LEU A 424 5.29 0.04 -7.72
CA LEU A 424 5.56 -1.27 -8.32
C LEU A 424 7.02 -1.42 -8.76
N VAL A 425 7.61 -0.34 -9.27
CA VAL A 425 9.03 -0.30 -9.64
C VAL A 425 9.67 0.94 -9.05
N LEU A 426 10.79 0.78 -8.36
CA LEU A 426 11.59 1.87 -7.80
C LEU A 426 12.95 1.93 -8.50
N ALA A 427 13.58 3.11 -8.52
CA ALA A 427 14.98 3.18 -8.86
C ALA A 427 15.84 2.72 -7.67
N SER A 428 17.01 2.12 -7.91
CA SER A 428 17.98 1.86 -6.85
C SER A 428 19.04 2.96 -6.78
N ALA A 429 19.59 3.19 -5.59
CA ALA A 429 20.61 4.19 -5.36
C ALA A 429 21.87 3.99 -6.19
N ASP A 430 22.15 2.79 -6.65
CA ASP A 430 23.28 2.42 -7.50
C ASP A 430 22.96 2.38 -9.01
N GLY A 431 21.84 2.98 -9.42
CA GLY A 431 21.53 3.19 -10.83
C GLY A 431 20.77 2.06 -11.49
N GLY A 432 20.10 1.21 -10.73
CA GLY A 432 19.27 0.13 -11.24
C GLY A 432 17.78 0.32 -11.00
N ALA A 433 17.05 -0.78 -11.06
CA ALA A 433 15.62 -0.89 -10.79
C ALA A 433 15.34 -1.91 -9.68
N ALA A 434 14.25 -1.71 -8.93
CA ALA A 434 13.84 -2.61 -7.86
C ALA A 434 12.37 -2.99 -7.98
N PHE A 435 12.10 -4.29 -7.88
CA PHE A 435 10.79 -4.92 -7.85
C PHE A 435 10.58 -5.47 -6.43
N LEU A 436 9.95 -4.66 -5.59
CA LEU A 436 9.79 -4.95 -4.17
C LEU A 436 8.39 -5.46 -3.82
N ILE A 437 7.41 -5.07 -4.62
CA ILE A 437 6.04 -5.58 -4.69
C ILE A 437 5.75 -5.92 -6.15
N TYR A 438 4.85 -6.85 -6.40
CA TYR A 438 4.69 -7.43 -7.73
C TYR A 438 3.28 -7.24 -8.29
N ALA A 439 3.19 -6.72 -9.52
CA ALA A 439 1.99 -6.71 -10.33
C ALA A 439 2.33 -6.41 -11.80
N ASP A 440 1.46 -6.83 -12.72
CA ASP A 440 1.65 -6.55 -14.15
C ASP A 440 1.75 -5.03 -14.40
N CYS A 441 2.88 -4.58 -14.93
CA CYS A 441 3.13 -3.17 -15.25
C CYS A 441 4.19 -3.00 -16.34
N SER A 442 4.31 -1.77 -16.83
CA SER A 442 5.42 -1.32 -17.67
C SER A 442 6.04 -0.09 -17.02
N ALA A 443 7.33 -0.12 -16.77
CA ALA A 443 8.07 1.00 -16.21
C ALA A 443 9.13 1.51 -17.18
N THR A 444 9.11 2.82 -17.47
CA THR A 444 10.18 3.49 -18.24
C THR A 444 11.01 4.34 -17.30
N LEU A 445 12.30 4.06 -17.23
CA LEU A 445 13.21 4.70 -16.29
C LEU A 445 14.63 4.84 -16.84
N LYS A 446 15.40 5.74 -16.22
CA LYS A 446 16.83 5.90 -16.51
C LYS A 446 17.65 4.99 -15.58
N VAL A 447 18.58 4.23 -16.16
CA VAL A 447 19.46 3.30 -15.45
C VAL A 447 20.93 3.54 -15.81
N GLY A 448 21.86 3.03 -14.99
CA GLY A 448 23.29 3.21 -15.20
C GLY A 448 23.68 4.67 -15.44
N ASP A 449 24.40 4.93 -16.51
CA ASP A 449 24.87 6.27 -16.89
C ASP A 449 23.76 7.13 -17.58
N GLY A 450 22.49 6.89 -17.27
CA GLY A 450 21.35 7.66 -17.79
C GLY A 450 20.70 7.06 -19.03
N HIS A 451 20.91 5.78 -19.30
CA HIS A 451 20.20 5.05 -20.35
C HIS A 451 18.71 4.90 -19.99
N GLU A 452 17.85 5.35 -20.88
CA GLU A 452 16.41 5.10 -20.73
C GLU A 452 16.08 3.67 -21.20
N VAL A 453 15.40 2.92 -20.35
CA VAL A 453 14.95 1.55 -20.60
C VAL A 453 13.48 1.40 -20.24
N THR A 454 12.83 0.41 -20.83
CA THR A 454 11.49 -0.04 -20.42
C THR A 454 11.61 -1.45 -19.84
N LEU A 455 11.06 -1.63 -18.65
CA LEU A 455 10.96 -2.91 -17.95
C LEU A 455 9.49 -3.32 -17.91
N ASP A 456 9.18 -4.42 -18.57
CA ASP A 456 7.83 -4.98 -18.63
C ASP A 456 7.71 -6.15 -17.66
N GLU A 457 7.03 -5.93 -16.54
CA GLU A 457 6.67 -6.98 -15.59
C GLU A 457 5.35 -7.64 -16.01
N LYS A 458 5.32 -8.97 -16.07
CA LYS A 458 4.12 -9.77 -16.35
C LYS A 458 3.89 -10.78 -15.26
N THR A 459 2.71 -10.71 -14.65
CA THR A 459 2.28 -11.61 -13.60
C THR A 459 0.80 -11.47 -13.31
N THR A 460 0.17 -12.50 -12.73
CA THR A 460 -1.11 -12.40 -12.03
C THR A 460 -0.94 -12.56 -10.51
N TYR A 461 0.28 -12.27 -9.98
CA TYR A 461 0.53 -12.22 -8.56
C TYR A 461 -0.46 -11.26 -7.86
N PRO A 462 -1.00 -11.59 -6.69
CA PRO A 462 -0.68 -12.68 -5.77
C PRO A 462 -1.38 -14.02 -6.06
N PHE A 463 -2.02 -14.20 -7.19
CA PHE A 463 -2.74 -15.44 -7.54
C PHE A 463 -1.91 -16.42 -8.39
N SER A 464 -0.71 -16.04 -8.82
CA SER A 464 0.26 -16.87 -9.51
C SER A 464 1.63 -16.84 -8.83
N GLU A 465 2.40 -17.88 -9.05
CA GLU A 465 3.75 -18.08 -8.52
C GLU A 465 4.82 -17.50 -9.45
N ASP A 466 4.45 -17.16 -10.69
CA ASP A 466 5.39 -16.77 -11.74
C ASP A 466 5.36 -15.27 -12.01
N ILE A 467 6.56 -14.68 -12.11
CA ILE A 467 6.78 -13.28 -12.44
C ILE A 467 7.87 -13.24 -13.52
N SER A 468 7.65 -12.45 -14.56
CA SER A 468 8.63 -12.26 -15.64
C SER A 468 8.87 -10.77 -15.86
N VAL A 469 10.12 -10.34 -15.82
CA VAL A 469 10.54 -8.97 -16.13
C VAL A 469 11.36 -8.99 -17.41
N THR A 470 10.89 -8.30 -18.46
CA THR A 470 11.55 -8.21 -19.77
C THR A 470 12.10 -6.81 -19.99
N VAL A 471 13.35 -6.73 -20.47
CA VAL A 471 14.03 -5.49 -20.78
C VAL A 471 13.77 -5.09 -22.22
N SER A 472 13.46 -3.81 -22.47
CA SER A 472 13.27 -3.24 -23.79
C SER A 472 13.65 -1.75 -23.82
N GLY A 473 13.61 -1.12 -24.99
CA GLY A 473 13.86 0.31 -25.15
C GLY A 473 15.33 0.73 -25.25
N ILE A 474 16.28 -0.18 -25.03
CA ILE A 474 17.73 0.11 -25.14
C ILE A 474 18.13 0.43 -26.58
N GLY A 475 17.44 -0.21 -27.54
CA GLY A 475 17.67 -0.04 -28.96
C GLY A 475 18.58 -1.11 -29.58
N LYS A 476 18.37 -1.38 -30.87
CA LYS A 476 19.11 -2.43 -31.61
C LYS A 476 20.62 -2.21 -31.53
N LYS A 477 21.36 -3.25 -31.17
CA LYS A 477 22.84 -3.28 -31.04
C LYS A 477 23.41 -2.41 -29.92
N ARG A 478 22.60 -2.00 -28.93
CA ARG A 478 23.04 -1.33 -27.72
C ARG A 478 22.88 -2.24 -26.53
N THR A 479 23.57 -1.93 -25.47
CA THR A 479 23.48 -2.58 -24.16
C THR A 479 23.44 -1.52 -23.06
N ALA A 480 22.90 -1.88 -21.90
CA ALA A 480 22.94 -1.05 -20.73
C ALA A 480 23.35 -1.88 -19.51
N ASP A 481 24.28 -1.37 -18.73
CA ASP A 481 24.78 -2.03 -17.52
C ASP A 481 24.04 -1.47 -16.31
N PHE A 482 23.26 -2.31 -15.63
CA PHE A 482 22.60 -1.90 -14.40
C PHE A 482 22.15 -3.11 -13.57
N PRO A 483 21.99 -2.97 -12.24
CA PRO A 483 21.43 -3.98 -11.38
C PRO A 483 19.89 -3.94 -11.39
N MET A 484 19.25 -5.10 -11.25
CA MET A 484 17.88 -5.25 -10.86
C MET A 484 17.80 -5.91 -9.49
N TYR A 485 16.93 -5.40 -8.64
CA TYR A 485 16.66 -5.91 -7.31
C TYR A 485 15.29 -6.55 -7.25
N PHE A 486 15.22 -7.74 -6.66
CA PHE A 486 13.98 -8.48 -6.49
C PHE A 486 13.80 -8.87 -5.03
N ARG A 487 12.66 -8.56 -4.46
CA ARG A 487 12.29 -9.12 -3.16
C ARG A 487 11.98 -10.60 -3.30
N ILE A 488 12.61 -11.42 -2.48
CA ILE A 488 12.26 -12.82 -2.31
C ILE A 488 11.41 -12.92 -1.04
N PRO A 489 10.11 -13.28 -1.15
CA PRO A 489 9.22 -13.32 -0.01
C PRO A 489 9.63 -14.32 1.07
N SER A 490 9.33 -14.01 2.34
CA SER A 490 9.68 -14.89 3.48
C SER A 490 8.83 -16.17 3.52
N TRP A 491 7.62 -16.12 3.00
CA TRP A 491 6.69 -17.26 2.96
C TRP A 491 7.04 -18.32 1.91
N THR A 492 7.84 -17.99 0.89
CA THR A 492 8.22 -18.97 -0.16
C THR A 492 9.39 -19.85 0.27
N LYS A 493 9.36 -21.09 -0.10
CA LYS A 493 10.47 -22.05 0.10
C LYS A 493 10.86 -22.61 -1.26
N GLY A 494 12.16 -22.49 -1.61
CA GLY A 494 12.67 -22.96 -2.88
C GLY A 494 12.36 -22.02 -4.05
N ALA A 495 12.39 -20.70 -3.79
CA ALA A 495 12.32 -19.71 -4.85
C ALA A 495 13.36 -20.01 -5.94
N HIS A 496 12.94 -19.88 -7.20
CA HIS A 496 13.78 -20.14 -8.35
C HIS A 496 13.84 -18.92 -9.27
N VAL A 497 15.05 -18.51 -9.63
CA VAL A 497 15.26 -17.33 -10.48
C VAL A 497 16.15 -17.70 -11.67
N THR A 498 15.74 -17.25 -12.85
CA THR A 498 16.52 -17.42 -14.08
C THR A 498 16.71 -16.09 -14.79
N VAL A 499 17.83 -15.95 -15.48
CA VAL A 499 18.10 -14.87 -16.42
C VAL A 499 18.31 -15.48 -17.79
N ASN A 500 17.48 -15.10 -18.75
CA ASN A 500 17.50 -15.68 -20.11
C ASN A 500 17.43 -17.23 -20.10
N GLY A 501 16.64 -17.78 -19.17
CA GLY A 501 16.47 -19.23 -18.99
C GLY A 501 17.61 -19.94 -18.25
N GLN A 502 18.65 -19.24 -17.83
CA GLN A 502 19.73 -19.80 -17.03
C GLN A 502 19.52 -19.50 -15.55
N THR A 503 19.58 -20.54 -14.72
CA THR A 503 19.47 -20.37 -13.25
C THR A 503 20.58 -19.48 -12.71
N VAL A 504 20.25 -18.57 -11.82
CA VAL A 504 21.24 -17.69 -11.16
C VAL A 504 22.27 -18.50 -10.35
N PRO A 505 23.52 -18.05 -10.28
CA PRO A 505 24.61 -18.84 -9.67
C PRO A 505 24.67 -18.75 -8.14
N CYS A 506 23.63 -18.25 -7.48
CA CYS A 506 23.57 -18.14 -6.02
C CYS A 506 22.37 -18.88 -5.45
N ARG A 507 22.44 -19.23 -4.16
CA ARG A 507 21.29 -19.74 -3.43
C ARG A 507 20.33 -18.58 -3.18
N VAL A 508 19.07 -18.74 -3.63
CA VAL A 508 18.02 -17.74 -3.44
C VAL A 508 17.32 -18.02 -2.11
N GLU A 509 17.34 -17.02 -1.24
CA GLU A 509 16.70 -17.04 0.09
C GLU A 509 15.80 -15.82 0.24
N SER A 510 15.00 -15.76 1.32
CA SER A 510 14.20 -14.56 1.65
C SER A 510 15.11 -13.33 1.83
N GLY A 511 14.69 -12.19 1.28
CA GLY A 511 15.46 -10.96 1.31
C GLY A 511 15.50 -10.24 -0.03
N LEU A 512 16.60 -9.58 -0.32
CA LEU A 512 16.83 -8.88 -1.59
C LEU A 512 17.83 -9.65 -2.45
N LEU A 513 17.40 -10.04 -3.64
CA LEU A 513 18.29 -10.59 -4.68
C LEU A 513 18.68 -9.45 -5.63
N ARG A 514 19.99 -9.22 -5.78
CA ARG A 514 20.57 -8.33 -6.79
C ARG A 514 20.98 -9.17 -8.00
N VAL A 515 20.51 -8.78 -9.18
CA VAL A 515 20.94 -9.36 -10.47
C VAL A 515 21.56 -8.26 -11.29
N SER A 516 22.86 -8.36 -11.60
CA SER A 516 23.58 -7.38 -12.42
C SER A 516 24.00 -8.02 -13.73
N ALA A 517 23.76 -7.36 -14.84
CA ALA A 517 24.14 -7.80 -16.16
C ALA A 517 24.28 -6.64 -17.15
N THR A 518 24.92 -6.92 -18.27
CA THR A 518 24.88 -6.07 -19.46
C THR A 518 23.64 -6.44 -20.28
N TRP A 519 22.59 -5.67 -20.10
CA TRP A 519 21.26 -5.94 -20.66
C TRP A 519 21.11 -5.50 -22.11
N LYS A 520 20.27 -6.19 -22.86
CA LYS A 520 19.82 -5.84 -24.22
C LYS A 520 18.32 -6.08 -24.35
N ASP A 521 17.73 -5.51 -25.39
CA ASP A 521 16.31 -5.73 -25.70
C ASP A 521 15.99 -7.23 -25.82
N GLY A 522 14.96 -7.67 -25.10
CA GLY A 522 14.49 -9.05 -25.06
C GLY A 522 15.10 -9.91 -23.95
N ASP A 523 16.10 -9.42 -23.20
CA ASP A 523 16.58 -10.11 -22.02
C ASP A 523 15.49 -10.14 -20.94
N ALA A 524 15.42 -11.25 -20.20
CA ALA A 524 14.38 -11.46 -19.21
C ALA A 524 14.90 -12.08 -17.92
N VAL A 525 14.35 -11.63 -16.80
CA VAL A 525 14.45 -12.27 -15.49
C VAL A 525 13.12 -12.93 -15.18
N ASN A 526 13.15 -14.22 -14.86
CA ASN A 526 11.94 -14.94 -14.44
C ASN A 526 12.13 -15.43 -13.01
N LEU A 527 11.11 -15.18 -12.20
CA LEU A 527 11.03 -15.61 -10.81
C LEU A 527 9.86 -16.58 -10.66
N HIS A 528 10.07 -17.61 -9.88
CA HIS A 528 9.04 -18.56 -9.46
C HIS A 528 9.07 -18.68 -7.94
N PHE A 529 7.96 -18.34 -7.29
CA PHE A 529 7.77 -18.38 -5.84
C PHE A 529 6.76 -19.45 -5.47
N PRO A 530 7.18 -20.68 -5.19
CA PRO A 530 6.25 -21.74 -4.84
C PRO A 530 5.41 -21.33 -3.63
N MET A 531 4.09 -21.44 -3.75
CA MET A 531 3.12 -21.15 -2.70
C MET A 531 2.66 -22.43 -2.03
N TYR A 532 2.61 -22.39 -0.72
CA TYR A 532 2.16 -23.48 0.13
C TYR A 532 1.07 -23.00 1.06
N LEU A 533 0.19 -23.90 1.46
CA LEU A 533 -0.70 -23.65 2.57
C LEU A 533 0.12 -23.58 3.86
N ASP A 534 -0.11 -22.56 4.65
CA ASP A 534 0.49 -22.39 5.96
C ASP A 534 -0.57 -21.98 6.99
N LYS A 535 -0.27 -22.17 8.26
CA LYS A 535 -1.18 -21.88 9.37
C LYS A 535 -0.56 -20.88 10.32
N ARG A 536 -1.25 -19.75 10.50
CA ARG A 536 -0.93 -18.80 11.59
C ARG A 536 -1.85 -19.06 12.81
N VAL A 537 -1.28 -18.96 14.00
CA VAL A 537 -2.01 -19.08 15.27
C VAL A 537 -2.02 -17.76 16.00
N TRP A 538 -3.19 -17.30 16.37
CA TRP A 538 -3.43 -16.03 17.03
C TRP A 538 -3.62 -16.24 18.54
N ALA A 539 -2.50 -16.24 19.29
CA ALA A 539 -2.46 -16.66 20.68
C ALA A 539 -3.35 -15.83 21.62
N LEU A 540 -3.44 -14.51 21.39
CA LEU A 540 -4.31 -13.64 22.20
C LEU A 540 -5.78 -13.73 21.81
N ASN A 541 -6.12 -14.38 20.70
CA ASN A 541 -7.47 -14.64 20.25
C ASN A 541 -7.83 -16.12 20.39
N LYS A 542 -7.72 -16.66 21.59
CA LYS A 542 -8.08 -18.05 21.95
C LYS A 542 -7.41 -19.11 21.07
N ASN A 543 -6.18 -18.84 20.63
CA ASN A 543 -5.43 -19.64 19.65
C ASN A 543 -6.22 -19.89 18.36
N SER A 544 -7.04 -18.94 17.94
CA SER A 544 -7.70 -19.00 16.63
C SER A 544 -6.67 -19.17 15.52
N VAL A 545 -7.10 -19.75 14.41
CA VAL A 545 -6.21 -20.06 13.28
C VAL A 545 -6.67 -19.36 12.02
N SER A 546 -5.72 -18.89 11.22
CA SER A 546 -5.91 -18.52 9.83
C SER A 546 -5.06 -19.38 8.92
N ILE A 547 -5.49 -19.55 7.67
CA ILE A 547 -4.78 -20.30 6.65
C ILE A 547 -4.32 -19.31 5.61
N ASP A 548 -3.06 -19.40 5.25
CA ASP A 548 -2.45 -18.58 4.20
C ASP A 548 -2.04 -19.46 3.01
N TYR A 549 -2.08 -18.90 1.81
CA TYR A 549 -1.53 -19.47 0.60
C TYR A 549 -0.66 -18.43 -0.09
N GLY A 550 0.64 -18.53 0.09
CA GLY A 550 1.55 -17.43 -0.24
C GLY A 550 1.18 -16.16 0.54
N PRO A 551 0.99 -14.99 -0.11
CA PRO A 551 0.61 -13.75 0.58
C PRO A 551 -0.90 -13.62 0.84
N LEU A 552 -1.70 -14.59 0.42
CA LEU A 552 -3.16 -14.55 0.54
C LEU A 552 -3.63 -15.27 1.80
N THR A 553 -4.30 -14.55 2.68
CA THR A 553 -5.06 -15.14 3.78
C THR A 553 -6.39 -15.68 3.27
N MET A 554 -6.78 -16.86 3.73
CA MET A 554 -8.01 -17.53 3.31
C MET A 554 -9.14 -17.28 4.32
N SER A 555 -10.33 -17.01 3.82
CA SER A 555 -11.54 -16.76 4.58
C SER A 555 -12.65 -17.72 4.15
N LEU A 556 -13.56 -18.04 5.06
CA LEU A 556 -14.72 -18.85 4.72
C LEU A 556 -15.56 -18.19 3.61
N LEU A 557 -15.89 -18.95 2.58
CA LEU A 557 -16.85 -18.55 1.57
C LEU A 557 -18.26 -18.57 2.18
N ILE A 558 -18.78 -17.41 2.50
CA ILE A 558 -20.16 -17.22 2.97
C ILE A 558 -21.01 -16.81 1.78
N LYS A 559 -22.12 -17.52 1.51
CA LYS A 559 -23.11 -17.06 0.52
C LYS A 559 -23.77 -15.80 1.04
N GLU A 560 -23.96 -14.83 0.17
CA GLU A 560 -24.44 -13.50 0.50
C GLU A 560 -25.84 -13.27 -0.06
N ARG A 561 -26.71 -12.65 0.73
CA ARG A 561 -27.94 -12.01 0.30
C ARG A 561 -27.73 -10.51 0.38
N ARG A 562 -27.85 -9.82 -0.74
CA ARG A 562 -27.61 -8.38 -0.84
C ARG A 562 -28.90 -7.62 -1.04
N GLU A 563 -29.04 -6.49 -0.35
CA GLU A 563 -30.18 -5.57 -0.44
C GLU A 563 -29.65 -4.15 -0.68
N LYS A 564 -30.29 -3.44 -1.62
CA LYS A 564 -30.04 -2.02 -1.83
C LYS A 564 -30.95 -1.20 -0.93
N LYS A 565 -30.42 -0.15 -0.31
CA LYS A 565 -31.14 0.79 0.55
C LYS A 565 -30.89 2.22 0.11
N ASP A 566 -31.76 3.12 0.53
CA ASP A 566 -31.51 4.54 0.41
C ASP A 566 -30.28 4.92 1.25
N SER A 567 -29.25 5.37 0.58
CA SER A 567 -27.97 5.70 1.20
C SER A 567 -28.04 6.93 2.11
N ARG A 568 -28.98 7.85 1.87
CA ARG A 568 -29.19 9.01 2.76
C ARG A 568 -29.74 8.58 4.12
N ALA A 569 -30.68 7.64 4.12
CA ALA A 569 -31.28 7.12 5.35
C ALA A 569 -30.29 6.31 6.20
N THR A 570 -29.18 5.89 5.61
CA THR A 570 -28.19 5.00 6.23
C THR A 570 -26.77 5.62 6.30
N ALA A 571 -26.66 6.93 5.98
CA ALA A 571 -25.39 7.65 6.02
C ALA A 571 -24.86 7.82 7.45
N ILE A 572 -23.55 7.94 7.57
CA ILE A 572 -22.89 8.32 8.82
C ILE A 572 -23.15 9.81 9.10
N GLY A 573 -23.25 10.20 10.38
CA GLY A 573 -23.76 11.51 10.79
C GLY A 573 -22.91 12.71 10.38
N ASP A 574 -21.65 12.52 9.96
CA ASP A 574 -20.75 13.56 9.45
C ASP A 574 -20.71 13.66 7.91
N SER A 575 -21.54 12.87 7.22
CA SER A 575 -21.66 12.90 5.76
C SER A 575 -22.53 14.06 5.31
N HIS A 576 -22.08 14.76 4.28
CA HIS A 576 -22.80 15.84 3.63
C HIS A 576 -23.00 15.56 2.15
N TRP A 577 -24.18 15.89 1.64
CA TRP A 577 -24.65 15.57 0.30
C TRP A 577 -24.80 16.80 -0.57
N GLN A 578 -24.37 16.70 -1.81
CA GLN A 578 -24.80 17.67 -2.81
C GLN A 578 -26.31 17.57 -3.06
N LYS A 579 -26.95 18.71 -3.25
CA LYS A 579 -28.41 18.80 -3.46
C LYS A 579 -28.92 17.90 -4.59
N ASN A 580 -28.07 17.71 -5.61
CA ASN A 580 -28.41 16.96 -6.83
C ASN A 580 -27.97 15.49 -6.76
N ALA A 581 -27.39 15.04 -5.66
CA ALA A 581 -26.97 13.65 -5.51
C ALA A 581 -28.16 12.70 -5.63
N ASP A 582 -28.05 11.72 -6.52
CA ASP A 582 -29.10 10.74 -6.80
C ASP A 582 -28.88 9.47 -5.98
N PRO A 583 -29.71 9.18 -4.95
CA PRO A 583 -29.54 8.00 -4.11
C PRO A 583 -29.85 6.68 -4.86
N GLU A 584 -30.58 6.70 -5.98
CA GLU A 584 -30.79 5.50 -6.79
C GLU A 584 -29.50 5.13 -7.57
N LYS A 585 -28.72 6.14 -8.01
CA LYS A 585 -27.42 5.95 -8.65
C LYS A 585 -26.36 5.52 -7.63
N TRP A 586 -26.52 5.92 -6.37
CA TRP A 586 -25.56 5.71 -5.28
C TRP A 586 -26.22 5.02 -4.07
N PRO A 587 -26.71 3.79 -4.21
CA PRO A 587 -27.38 3.08 -3.12
C PRO A 587 -26.36 2.55 -2.09
N THR A 588 -26.83 2.40 -0.85
CA THR A 588 -26.16 1.54 0.12
C THR A 588 -26.41 0.08 -0.23
N THR A 589 -25.39 -0.76 -0.02
CA THR A 589 -25.52 -2.21 -0.14
C THR A 589 -25.43 -2.85 1.23
N GLU A 590 -26.53 -3.43 1.69
CA GLU A 590 -26.54 -4.28 2.88
C GLU A 590 -26.30 -5.74 2.51
N ILE A 591 -25.48 -6.44 3.31
CA ILE A 591 -25.05 -7.80 3.03
C ILE A 591 -25.31 -8.68 4.24
N TYR A 592 -26.02 -9.79 4.01
CA TYR A 592 -26.42 -10.76 5.03
C TYR A 592 -25.94 -12.15 4.67
N ALA A 593 -25.50 -12.93 5.68
CA ALA A 593 -25.11 -14.30 5.47
C ALA A 593 -26.32 -15.15 5.03
N ALA A 594 -26.19 -15.88 3.93
CA ALA A 594 -27.19 -16.79 3.36
C ALA A 594 -26.71 -18.27 3.40
N SER A 595 -25.64 -18.54 4.11
CA SER A 595 -25.13 -19.89 4.40
C SER A 595 -24.59 -19.93 5.85
N PRO A 596 -24.45 -21.11 6.45
CA PRO A 596 -23.76 -21.26 7.73
C PRO A 596 -22.32 -20.70 7.68
N TRP A 597 -21.90 -20.11 8.79
CA TRP A 597 -20.56 -19.51 8.91
C TRP A 597 -19.84 -19.88 10.21
N ASN A 598 -20.52 -20.48 11.16
CA ASN A 598 -20.07 -20.74 12.52
C ASN A 598 -19.23 -22.03 12.62
N TYR A 599 -18.14 -22.09 11.85
CA TYR A 599 -17.28 -23.28 11.79
C TYR A 599 -16.00 -23.13 12.62
N ALA A 600 -15.65 -24.17 13.36
CA ALA A 600 -14.27 -24.43 13.78
C ALA A 600 -13.55 -25.12 12.61
N LEU A 601 -12.34 -24.69 12.31
CA LEU A 601 -11.59 -25.20 11.16
C LEU A 601 -10.76 -26.43 11.54
N CYS A 602 -10.89 -27.50 10.78
CA CYS A 602 -9.89 -28.56 10.76
C CYS A 602 -8.63 -27.99 10.11
N SER A 603 -7.65 -27.66 10.92
CA SER A 603 -6.42 -27.00 10.48
C SER A 603 -5.30 -27.98 10.10
N ASP A 604 -5.66 -29.22 9.75
CA ASP A 604 -4.78 -30.20 9.14
C ASP A 604 -4.59 -29.82 7.65
N LEU A 605 -3.42 -29.29 7.31
CA LEU A 605 -3.11 -28.80 5.96
C LEU A 605 -3.05 -29.91 4.93
N GLU A 606 -2.72 -31.15 5.33
CA GLU A 606 -2.66 -32.29 4.39
C GLU A 606 -4.04 -32.68 3.83
N GLY A 607 -5.11 -32.37 4.58
CA GLY A 607 -6.49 -32.57 4.15
C GLY A 607 -7.07 -31.43 3.30
N MET A 608 -6.31 -30.37 3.01
CA MET A 608 -6.77 -29.22 2.24
C MET A 608 -6.31 -29.33 0.78
N GLU A 609 -7.19 -28.91 -0.14
CA GLU A 609 -6.92 -28.93 -1.58
C GLU A 609 -7.04 -27.53 -2.17
N VAL A 610 -5.97 -27.02 -2.78
CA VAL A 610 -5.97 -25.75 -3.51
C VAL A 610 -6.58 -25.97 -4.90
N GLU A 611 -7.64 -25.24 -5.19
CA GLU A 611 -8.34 -25.27 -6.48
C GLU A 611 -8.11 -23.94 -7.21
N ARG A 612 -7.53 -23.99 -8.39
CA ARG A 612 -7.35 -22.82 -9.27
C ARG A 612 -8.49 -22.77 -10.29
N LYS A 613 -9.00 -21.57 -10.54
CA LYS A 613 -10.01 -21.27 -11.55
C LYS A 613 -9.43 -20.38 -12.65
N ALA A 614 -10.18 -20.22 -13.73
CA ALA A 614 -9.80 -19.31 -14.79
C ALA A 614 -9.68 -17.86 -14.25
N TRP A 615 -8.71 -17.13 -14.76
CA TRP A 615 -8.55 -15.71 -14.46
C TRP A 615 -9.79 -14.93 -14.92
N PRO A 616 -10.32 -13.97 -14.14
CA PRO A 616 -11.50 -13.21 -14.52
C PRO A 616 -11.26 -12.37 -15.78
N ALA A 617 -12.24 -12.38 -16.68
CA ALA A 617 -12.12 -11.70 -17.98
C ALA A 617 -11.98 -10.17 -17.85
N ASP A 618 -12.49 -9.59 -16.78
CA ASP A 618 -12.39 -8.17 -16.44
C ASP A 618 -11.18 -7.82 -15.58
N ASN A 619 -10.27 -8.77 -15.35
CA ASN A 619 -9.10 -8.63 -14.48
C ASN A 619 -9.41 -8.26 -13.02
N TYR A 620 -10.63 -8.47 -12.51
CA TYR A 620 -10.99 -8.19 -11.13
C TYR A 620 -11.08 -9.48 -10.28
N PRO A 621 -10.05 -9.83 -9.49
CA PRO A 621 -10.02 -11.10 -8.77
C PRO A 621 -10.62 -11.03 -7.35
N PHE A 622 -11.08 -9.85 -6.89
CA PHE A 622 -11.49 -9.62 -5.51
C PHE A 622 -13.01 -9.67 -5.30
N SER A 623 -13.69 -10.69 -5.86
CA SER A 623 -15.07 -10.99 -5.54
C SER A 623 -15.29 -12.49 -5.34
N THR A 624 -16.33 -12.86 -4.63
CA THR A 624 -16.70 -14.27 -4.39
C THR A 624 -16.92 -15.05 -5.69
N ASP A 625 -17.37 -14.37 -6.75
CA ASP A 625 -17.68 -14.97 -8.04
C ASP A 625 -16.46 -15.07 -8.95
N SER A 626 -15.59 -14.05 -8.95
CA SER A 626 -14.47 -13.91 -9.87
C SER A 626 -13.13 -14.41 -9.32
N VAL A 627 -13.03 -14.68 -8.01
CA VAL A 627 -11.76 -15.10 -7.39
C VAL A 627 -11.20 -16.38 -8.03
N PRO A 628 -9.94 -16.33 -8.53
CA PRO A 628 -9.37 -17.44 -9.31
C PRO A 628 -8.78 -18.56 -8.43
N LEU A 629 -8.89 -18.43 -7.10
CA LEU A 629 -8.31 -19.35 -6.13
C LEU A 629 -9.32 -19.73 -5.06
N ARG A 630 -9.41 -21.02 -4.74
CA ARG A 630 -10.20 -21.54 -3.62
C ARG A 630 -9.42 -22.63 -2.90
N VAL A 631 -9.74 -22.84 -1.64
CA VAL A 631 -9.22 -23.98 -0.85
C VAL A 631 -10.40 -24.79 -0.35
N LYS A 632 -10.45 -26.07 -0.70
CA LYS A 632 -11.34 -27.02 -0.07
C LYS A 632 -10.77 -27.39 1.28
N ALA A 633 -11.57 -27.33 2.30
CA ALA A 633 -11.20 -27.62 3.68
C ALA A 633 -12.35 -28.33 4.39
N ARG A 634 -12.14 -28.73 5.62
CA ARG A 634 -13.19 -29.31 6.45
C ARG A 634 -13.36 -28.47 7.73
N GLY A 635 -14.60 -28.35 8.19
CA GLY A 635 -14.93 -27.63 9.41
C GLY A 635 -16.07 -28.33 10.14
N ALA A 636 -16.17 -28.08 11.43
CA ALA A 636 -17.29 -28.52 12.24
C ALA A 636 -18.05 -27.31 12.76
N LYS A 637 -19.38 -27.31 12.62
CA LYS A 637 -20.22 -26.25 13.20
C LYS A 637 -20.04 -26.19 14.70
N VAL A 638 -19.91 -24.99 15.23
CA VAL A 638 -19.82 -24.75 16.66
C VAL A 638 -21.22 -24.45 17.21
N GLU A 639 -21.74 -25.31 18.05
CA GLU A 639 -23.03 -25.09 18.65
C GLU A 639 -22.99 -23.87 19.59
N GLY A 640 -24.01 -23.01 19.46
CA GLY A 640 -24.12 -21.81 20.29
C GLY A 640 -23.26 -20.63 19.86
N TRP A 641 -22.37 -20.77 18.85
CA TRP A 641 -21.68 -19.63 18.26
C TRP A 641 -22.55 -19.00 17.19
N GLY A 642 -23.26 -17.96 17.56
CA GLY A 642 -24.23 -17.27 16.73
C GLY A 642 -23.89 -15.81 16.53
N GLN A 643 -24.87 -15.04 16.04
CA GLN A 643 -24.84 -13.60 16.06
C GLN A 643 -25.24 -13.06 17.42
N ASP A 644 -24.65 -11.97 17.82
CA ASP A 644 -25.09 -11.20 18.98
C ASP A 644 -26.27 -10.29 18.64
N GLU A 645 -26.77 -9.53 19.59
CA GLU A 645 -27.89 -8.61 19.42
C GLU A 645 -27.61 -7.48 18.42
N THR A 646 -26.35 -7.18 18.19
CA THR A 646 -25.92 -6.16 17.23
C THR A 646 -25.80 -6.71 15.80
N GLY A 647 -25.84 -8.03 15.62
CA GLY A 647 -25.70 -8.70 14.32
C GLY A 647 -24.28 -9.08 13.94
N LEU A 648 -23.30 -8.83 14.81
CA LEU A 648 -21.96 -9.38 14.65
C LEU A 648 -21.91 -10.84 15.12
N CYS A 649 -20.89 -11.60 14.70
CA CYS A 649 -20.64 -12.88 15.33
C CYS A 649 -20.29 -12.67 16.80
N GLN A 650 -20.70 -13.60 17.64
CA GLN A 650 -20.28 -13.60 19.05
C GLN A 650 -18.76 -13.75 19.17
N VAL A 651 -18.22 -13.49 20.35
CA VAL A 651 -16.82 -13.73 20.67
C VAL A 651 -16.44 -15.15 20.26
N LEU A 652 -15.20 -15.33 19.79
CA LEU A 652 -14.70 -16.66 19.44
C LEU A 652 -15.01 -17.69 20.55
N PRO A 653 -15.58 -18.84 20.19
CA PRO A 653 -15.91 -19.88 21.17
C PRO A 653 -14.64 -20.49 21.78
N ASP A 654 -14.79 -21.03 22.97
CA ASP A 654 -13.71 -21.77 23.61
C ASP A 654 -13.45 -23.10 22.89
N ILE A 655 -12.24 -23.64 23.04
CA ILE A 655 -11.83 -24.87 22.37
C ILE A 655 -12.70 -26.08 22.77
N ASP A 656 -13.34 -26.02 23.93
CA ASP A 656 -14.21 -27.06 24.45
C ASP A 656 -15.70 -26.89 24.08
N ALA A 657 -16.07 -25.84 23.37
CA ALA A 657 -17.44 -25.63 22.90
C ALA A 657 -17.90 -26.83 22.04
N PRO A 658 -19.15 -27.31 22.17
CA PRO A 658 -19.65 -28.44 21.38
C PRO A 658 -19.50 -28.23 19.88
N ARG A 659 -19.12 -29.29 19.19
CA ARG A 659 -18.90 -29.30 17.72
C ARG A 659 -19.79 -30.34 17.05
N GLY A 660 -20.30 -30.00 15.88
CA GLY A 660 -20.97 -30.97 15.02
C GLY A 660 -20.01 -31.91 14.31
N GLU A 661 -20.52 -32.66 13.38
CA GLU A 661 -19.69 -33.50 12.50
C GLU A 661 -18.87 -32.62 11.53
N LEU A 662 -17.75 -33.19 11.07
CA LEU A 662 -16.93 -32.54 10.05
C LEU A 662 -17.66 -32.54 8.70
N GLU A 663 -17.82 -31.37 8.10
CA GLU A 663 -18.36 -31.19 6.76
C GLU A 663 -17.39 -30.43 5.86
N ASP A 664 -17.58 -30.56 4.56
CA ASP A 664 -16.76 -29.86 3.57
C ASP A 664 -17.12 -28.37 3.54
N ILE A 665 -16.11 -27.52 3.61
CA ILE A 665 -16.23 -26.08 3.50
C ILE A 665 -15.27 -25.56 2.42
N THR A 666 -15.55 -24.37 1.91
CA THR A 666 -14.69 -23.70 0.93
C THR A 666 -14.14 -22.42 1.54
N LEU A 667 -12.83 -22.21 1.35
CA LEU A 667 -12.18 -20.96 1.69
C LEU A 667 -11.81 -20.21 0.40
N ILE A 668 -11.82 -18.89 0.48
CA ILE A 668 -11.41 -17.97 -0.60
C ILE A 668 -10.47 -16.90 -0.04
N PRO A 669 -9.66 -16.23 -0.86
CA PRO A 669 -8.88 -15.08 -0.42
C PRO A 669 -9.72 -14.03 0.32
N MET A 670 -9.22 -13.59 1.48
CA MET A 670 -9.90 -12.68 2.40
C MET A 670 -10.30 -11.36 1.73
N GLY A 671 -9.47 -10.83 0.81
CA GLY A 671 -9.80 -9.63 0.06
C GLY A 671 -10.97 -9.76 -0.90
N ALA A 672 -11.39 -10.99 -1.25
CA ALA A 672 -12.57 -11.26 -2.07
C ALA A 672 -13.85 -11.43 -1.24
N ALA A 673 -13.75 -11.62 0.07
CA ALA A 673 -14.85 -11.94 0.96
C ALA A 673 -15.41 -10.69 1.65
N ARG A 674 -16.60 -10.23 1.28
CA ARG A 674 -17.30 -9.10 1.94
C ARG A 674 -17.87 -9.51 3.28
N LEU A 675 -18.48 -10.68 3.35
CA LEU A 675 -18.73 -11.39 4.61
C LEU A 675 -17.66 -12.47 4.76
N ARG A 676 -17.14 -12.65 5.99
CA ARG A 676 -15.97 -13.47 6.19
C ARG A 676 -15.81 -14.00 7.62
N ILE A 677 -15.22 -15.16 7.72
CA ILE A 677 -14.55 -15.68 8.91
C ILE A 677 -13.13 -16.00 8.46
N SER A 678 -12.16 -15.22 8.92
CA SER A 678 -10.75 -15.37 8.58
C SER A 678 -9.90 -15.83 9.76
N ALA A 679 -10.37 -15.59 10.99
CA ALA A 679 -9.82 -16.16 12.19
C ALA A 679 -10.79 -17.21 12.74
N PHE A 680 -10.45 -18.48 12.58
CA PHE A 680 -11.31 -19.59 12.93
C PHE A 680 -11.02 -20.10 14.34
N PRO A 681 -12.06 -20.50 15.12
CA PRO A 681 -11.83 -21.34 16.28
C PRO A 681 -11.06 -22.61 15.88
N PRO A 682 -10.05 -23.04 16.65
CA PRO A 682 -9.35 -24.27 16.34
C PRO A 682 -10.24 -25.48 16.62
N LEU A 683 -10.10 -26.54 15.83
CA LEU A 683 -10.66 -27.85 16.11
C LEU A 683 -9.66 -28.63 16.99
N LYS A 684 -10.18 -29.40 17.98
CA LYS A 684 -9.33 -30.29 18.76
C LYS A 684 -8.76 -31.42 17.95
#